data_1fed6cb28f513969e65ef862c8915f61
#
_entry.id   1fed6cb28f513969e65ef862c8915f61
#
_cell.length_a   1.000
_cell.length_b   1.000
_cell.length_c   1.000
_cell.angle_alpha   90.00
_cell.angle_beta   90.00
_cell.angle_gamma   90.00
#
_symmetry.space_group_name_H-M   'P 1'
#
loop_
_entity.id
_entity.type
_entity.pdbx_description
1 polymer ?
#
loop_
_entity_poly.entity_id
_entity_poly.type
_entity_poly.pdbx_seq_one_letter_code
_entity_poly.pdbx_strand_id
1 'polypeptide(L)'
;MKNYILIILLFISIPAFSQSLLKGVVEDSNGNPVFAANVYLKNNPQKGFVTDFDGKFSLSVNNKTDTLIVSFIGYNTTKIPLHSIPITEFLKVVLKENSQTLAEVIITAQDPISEKFSVVKLNKLNIYFNPFSQGDPLKAITSLPASTTTDESANPSLRGSSADRTRVVLNNVPIYNPVRNSQINGIGNFSIFNPEIIHKQYVYASNPPLTYGNTSAGLIEIETINDLPSNQLQLSTSLASAGVFLSQKIKNKSFIQVFGNSQFSDAFIGINKASMTRLNDFYTRDLGVNFHGNIGKRLSFNSFNYFIDEGYNVNVEAFSYSGKSLSEKIRIFTVNSLKYHTDNGVLSINNGIDNSLKKFSFGDLVSDNKTNQVFTSADYRWFLSENFTLQSGISHDYQRSRFNDSIPVYYYALSPESPNYHSDTTVFNNILEAYSYFNWNMNNKWILSSGMRSNIPVNDQSFYLSSQLGLKYRMNKNQSFLLSGGKYHNYSTPNFYVKEFTLLTSYQVALDYSFEYKKTSLTAAAYYKSEKGDQIINSFFHIDNQRTFGIELFYEQSFRKYFKFIFSNSFLNQIVEINKSQFKGEKDYNYFIKTSLNYSNPKTFSLTLTYLARPGNYYTPVTITNFDNQTDFFQPQFSNNINSSQYNAYNRIDISLSRYFKFDKTALIVFASLNNILNTKNESEVLYNSDYTETHFDNYQLRTIYFGLVWQLNY
;
A
#
# COMPACT_ATOMS: atom_id res chain seq x y z
N MET A 1 -54.99 -56.93 14.04
CA MET A 1 -53.92 -55.93 14.24
C MET A 1 -52.50 -56.36 13.79
N LYS A 2 -52.27 -57.58 13.32
CA LYS A 2 -50.96 -58.07 12.83
C LYS A 2 -50.64 -57.72 11.35
N ASN A 3 -51.63 -57.36 10.54
CA ASN A 3 -51.44 -57.16 9.09
C ASN A 3 -51.19 -55.68 8.69
N TYR A 4 -51.35 -54.73 9.58
CA TYR A 4 -51.08 -53.30 9.31
C TYR A 4 -49.62 -52.87 9.61
N ILE A 5 -48.90 -53.68 10.39
CA ILE A 5 -47.47 -53.41 10.71
C ILE A 5 -46.60 -53.80 9.50
N LEU A 6 -47.00 -54.76 8.67
CA LEU A 6 -46.23 -55.18 7.50
C LEU A 6 -46.36 -54.19 6.33
N ILE A 7 -47.41 -53.38 6.25
CA ILE A 7 -47.64 -52.37 5.23
C ILE A 7 -46.91 -51.09 5.56
N ILE A 8 -46.73 -50.78 6.87
CA ILE A 8 -45.95 -49.61 7.30
C ILE A 8 -44.44 -49.84 7.13
N LEU A 9 -43.93 -51.05 7.21
CA LEU A 9 -42.54 -51.39 6.93
C LEU A 9 -42.15 -51.38 5.45
N LEU A 10 -43.11 -51.39 4.53
CA LEU A 10 -42.90 -51.38 3.07
C LEU A 10 -42.81 -49.93 2.53
N PHE A 11 -43.22 -48.91 3.30
CA PHE A 11 -43.15 -47.49 2.90
C PHE A 11 -41.92 -46.73 3.43
N ILE A 12 -41.00 -47.39 4.18
CA ILE A 12 -39.73 -46.80 4.63
C ILE A 12 -38.54 -47.33 3.82
N SER A 13 -38.68 -47.56 2.55
CA SER A 13 -37.56 -47.65 1.64
C SER A 13 -37.23 -46.25 1.12
N ILE A 14 -36.60 -45.45 1.96
CA ILE A 14 -35.91 -44.23 1.54
C ILE A 14 -34.78 -44.67 0.60
N PRO A 15 -34.78 -44.27 -0.69
CA PRO A 15 -33.65 -44.55 -1.55
C PRO A 15 -32.43 -43.86 -0.92
N ALA A 16 -31.49 -44.62 -0.38
CA ALA A 16 -30.19 -44.16 0.02
C ALA A 16 -29.46 -43.71 -1.23
N PHE A 17 -29.52 -42.42 -1.56
CA PHE A 17 -28.64 -41.85 -2.55
C PHE A 17 -27.20 -41.97 -2.00
N SER A 18 -26.48 -42.97 -2.46
CA SER A 18 -25.05 -43.12 -2.18
C SER A 18 -24.31 -41.90 -2.75
N GLN A 19 -23.99 -40.98 -1.91
CA GLN A 19 -23.09 -39.88 -2.25
C GLN A 19 -21.67 -40.43 -2.31
N SER A 20 -21.04 -40.39 -3.47
CA SER A 20 -19.66 -40.80 -3.63
C SER A 20 -18.76 -39.66 -3.12
N LEU A 21 -17.86 -39.97 -2.20
CA LEU A 21 -16.92 -39.01 -1.61
C LEU A 21 -15.58 -39.11 -2.35
N LEU A 22 -15.26 -38.10 -3.17
CA LEU A 22 -13.97 -37.98 -3.83
C LEU A 22 -12.95 -37.38 -2.85
N LYS A 23 -11.91 -38.15 -2.56
CA LYS A 23 -10.78 -37.70 -1.71
C LYS A 23 -9.53 -37.54 -2.54
N GLY A 24 -8.69 -36.55 -2.19
CA GLY A 24 -7.43 -36.36 -2.90
C GLY A 24 -6.49 -35.36 -2.18
N VAL A 25 -5.37 -35.12 -2.85
CA VAL A 25 -4.34 -34.16 -2.43
C VAL A 25 -4.00 -33.26 -3.59
N VAL A 26 -3.81 -31.97 -3.30
CA VAL A 26 -3.32 -30.96 -4.24
C VAL A 26 -1.88 -30.65 -3.88
N GLU A 27 -0.97 -30.85 -4.83
CA GLU A 27 0.45 -30.57 -4.68
C GLU A 27 0.94 -29.59 -5.76
N ASP A 28 2.06 -28.92 -5.49
CA ASP A 28 2.77 -28.15 -6.52
C ASP A 28 3.67 -29.07 -7.39
N SER A 29 4.32 -28.52 -8.41
CA SER A 29 5.23 -29.25 -9.30
C SER A 29 6.47 -29.81 -8.59
N ASN A 30 6.74 -29.41 -7.35
CA ASN A 30 7.83 -29.88 -6.51
C ASN A 30 7.39 -30.93 -5.49
N GLY A 31 6.09 -31.33 -5.52
CA GLY A 31 5.50 -32.27 -4.58
C GLY A 31 5.16 -31.69 -3.20
N ASN A 32 5.15 -30.37 -3.05
CA ASN A 32 4.70 -29.75 -1.82
C ASN A 32 3.17 -29.63 -1.80
N PRO A 33 2.50 -29.92 -0.68
CA PRO A 33 1.05 -29.75 -0.59
C PRO A 33 0.68 -28.28 -0.73
N VAL A 34 -0.35 -28.01 -1.55
CA VAL A 34 -0.89 -26.65 -1.72
C VAL A 34 -2.02 -26.47 -0.72
N PHE A 35 -1.76 -25.69 0.32
CA PHE A 35 -2.74 -25.29 1.31
C PHE A 35 -3.68 -24.21 0.76
N ALA A 36 -4.94 -24.25 1.16
CA ALA A 36 -5.99 -23.29 0.77
C ALA A 36 -6.30 -23.25 -0.75
N ALA A 37 -5.99 -24.30 -1.51
CA ALA A 37 -6.44 -24.41 -2.89
C ALA A 37 -7.96 -24.68 -2.94
N ASN A 38 -8.65 -23.96 -3.83
CA ASN A 38 -10.08 -24.16 -4.05
C ASN A 38 -10.30 -25.41 -4.92
N VAL A 39 -11.13 -26.33 -4.47
CA VAL A 39 -11.53 -27.56 -5.15
C VAL A 39 -13.05 -27.59 -5.25
N TYR A 40 -13.59 -27.49 -6.47
CA TYR A 40 -15.04 -27.43 -6.66
C TYR A 40 -15.46 -28.04 -7.98
N LEU A 41 -16.77 -28.36 -8.11
CA LEU A 41 -17.38 -28.90 -9.33
C LEU A 41 -17.83 -27.73 -10.23
N LYS A 42 -17.55 -27.81 -11.52
CA LYS A 42 -17.88 -26.78 -12.52
C LYS A 42 -19.37 -26.40 -12.50
N ASN A 43 -20.27 -27.38 -12.39
CA ASN A 43 -21.70 -27.16 -12.39
C ASN A 43 -22.28 -26.88 -10.98
N ASN A 44 -21.46 -27.01 -9.92
CA ASN A 44 -21.86 -26.70 -8.55
C ASN A 44 -20.73 -26.04 -7.75
N PRO A 45 -20.31 -24.85 -8.13
CA PRO A 45 -19.16 -24.19 -7.49
C PRO A 45 -19.40 -23.77 -6.03
N GLN A 46 -20.67 -23.79 -5.59
CA GLN A 46 -21.02 -23.42 -4.21
C GLN A 46 -20.77 -24.56 -3.21
N LYS A 47 -20.62 -25.81 -3.67
CA LYS A 47 -20.25 -26.98 -2.84
C LYS A 47 -18.78 -27.33 -3.04
N GLY A 48 -17.89 -26.32 -2.95
CA GLY A 48 -16.45 -26.50 -3.02
C GLY A 48 -15.83 -26.88 -1.68
N PHE A 49 -14.59 -27.33 -1.73
CA PHE A 49 -13.74 -27.61 -0.58
C PHE A 49 -12.43 -26.82 -0.72
N VAL A 50 -11.89 -26.36 0.38
CA VAL A 50 -10.56 -25.69 0.43
C VAL A 50 -9.58 -26.70 1.01
N THR A 51 -8.46 -26.97 0.31
CA THR A 51 -7.48 -27.94 0.78
C THR A 51 -6.91 -27.59 2.15
N ASP A 52 -6.68 -28.60 2.95
CA ASP A 52 -6.02 -28.49 4.26
C ASP A 52 -4.48 -28.27 4.12
N PHE A 53 -3.77 -28.21 5.25
CA PHE A 53 -2.32 -28.01 5.28
C PHE A 53 -1.50 -29.13 4.62
N ASP A 54 -2.09 -30.32 4.48
CA ASP A 54 -1.51 -31.44 3.74
C ASP A 54 -1.91 -31.42 2.26
N GLY A 55 -2.59 -30.34 1.81
CA GLY A 55 -3.15 -30.25 0.47
C GLY A 55 -4.36 -31.16 0.26
N LYS A 56 -4.88 -31.84 1.31
CA LYS A 56 -5.97 -32.82 1.19
C LYS A 56 -7.32 -32.15 1.04
N PHE A 57 -8.19 -32.76 0.25
CA PHE A 57 -9.58 -32.38 0.09
C PHE A 57 -10.51 -33.59 0.13
N SER A 58 -11.78 -33.31 0.45
CA SER A 58 -12.85 -34.30 0.43
C SER A 58 -14.12 -33.65 -0.09
N LEU A 59 -14.58 -34.07 -1.29
CA LEU A 59 -15.67 -33.41 -1.99
C LEU A 59 -16.78 -34.45 -2.31
N SER A 60 -18.02 -34.13 -2.00
CA SER A 60 -19.18 -34.95 -2.33
C SER A 60 -19.51 -34.81 -3.81
N VAL A 61 -19.53 -35.93 -4.54
CA VAL A 61 -19.79 -35.97 -5.99
C VAL A 61 -21.08 -36.72 -6.25
N ASN A 62 -22.05 -36.04 -6.85
CA ASN A 62 -23.34 -36.61 -7.19
C ASN A 62 -23.49 -36.96 -8.69
N ASN A 63 -22.60 -36.45 -9.55
CA ASN A 63 -22.67 -36.63 -10.99
C ASN A 63 -21.26 -36.83 -11.60
N LYS A 64 -21.08 -38.00 -12.27
CA LYS A 64 -19.81 -38.34 -12.93
C LYS A 64 -19.54 -37.58 -14.24
N THR A 65 -20.52 -36.87 -14.77
CA THR A 65 -20.34 -36.06 -15.99
C THR A 65 -19.82 -34.64 -15.72
N ASP A 66 -19.59 -34.28 -14.45
CA ASP A 66 -19.07 -32.97 -14.07
C ASP A 66 -17.53 -32.88 -14.19
N THR A 67 -16.99 -31.71 -14.06
CA THR A 67 -15.54 -31.42 -14.11
C THR A 67 -15.10 -30.89 -12.74
N LEU A 68 -14.10 -31.52 -12.15
CA LEU A 68 -13.42 -31.01 -10.98
C LEU A 68 -12.52 -29.85 -11.39
N ILE A 69 -12.67 -28.72 -10.72
CA ILE A 69 -11.80 -27.54 -10.89
C ILE A 69 -10.98 -27.37 -9.62
N VAL A 70 -9.65 -27.29 -9.80
CA VAL A 70 -8.72 -27.03 -8.73
C VAL A 70 -7.95 -25.77 -9.07
N SER A 71 -8.02 -24.75 -8.20
CA SER A 71 -7.38 -23.47 -8.41
C SER A 71 -6.75 -22.91 -7.13
N PHE A 72 -5.62 -22.28 -7.28
CA PHE A 72 -4.94 -21.55 -6.20
C PHE A 72 -4.24 -20.33 -6.76
N ILE A 73 -4.12 -19.26 -5.96
CA ILE A 73 -3.45 -18.01 -6.37
C ILE A 73 -1.96 -18.31 -6.64
N GLY A 74 -1.48 -17.93 -7.82
CA GLY A 74 -0.11 -18.23 -8.26
C GLY A 74 0.05 -19.55 -9.01
N TYR A 75 -1.05 -20.28 -9.27
CA TYR A 75 -1.05 -21.55 -10.00
C TYR A 75 -2.05 -21.56 -11.16
N ASN A 76 -1.75 -22.32 -12.20
CA ASN A 76 -2.68 -22.58 -13.30
C ASN A 76 -3.87 -23.40 -12.81
N THR A 77 -5.08 -22.99 -13.13
CA THR A 77 -6.28 -23.73 -12.81
C THR A 77 -6.29 -25.08 -13.54
N THR A 78 -6.35 -26.16 -12.78
CA THR A 78 -6.42 -27.52 -13.31
C THR A 78 -7.88 -27.96 -13.40
N LYS A 79 -8.27 -28.50 -14.57
CA LYS A 79 -9.63 -29.01 -14.86
C LYS A 79 -9.53 -30.49 -15.13
N ILE A 80 -10.27 -31.32 -14.37
CA ILE A 80 -10.24 -32.78 -14.46
C ILE A 80 -11.68 -33.29 -14.66
N PRO A 81 -12.01 -33.86 -15.82
CA PRO A 81 -13.32 -34.46 -16.04
C PRO A 81 -13.53 -35.67 -15.11
N LEU A 82 -14.61 -35.69 -14.35
CA LEU A 82 -14.88 -36.77 -13.36
C LEU A 82 -15.09 -38.14 -13.97
N HIS A 83 -15.48 -38.21 -15.23
CA HIS A 83 -15.65 -39.51 -15.94
C HIS A 83 -14.29 -40.20 -16.19
N SER A 84 -13.18 -39.47 -16.14
CA SER A 84 -11.84 -40.01 -16.32
C SER A 84 -11.16 -40.44 -14.99
N ILE A 85 -11.88 -40.37 -13.86
CA ILE A 85 -11.33 -40.67 -12.55
C ILE A 85 -12.12 -41.80 -11.88
N PRO A 86 -11.49 -42.86 -11.38
CA PRO A 86 -12.11 -43.80 -10.46
C PRO A 86 -12.41 -43.09 -9.13
N ILE A 87 -13.68 -42.86 -8.79
CA ILE A 87 -14.10 -42.11 -7.58
C ILE A 87 -13.68 -42.83 -6.29
N THR A 88 -13.31 -44.09 -6.38
CA THR A 88 -12.83 -44.90 -5.25
C THR A 88 -11.32 -44.73 -4.95
N GLU A 89 -10.57 -44.09 -5.85
CA GLU A 89 -9.12 -43.86 -5.68
C GLU A 89 -8.84 -42.50 -5.09
N PHE A 90 -7.71 -42.41 -4.39
CA PHE A 90 -7.18 -41.13 -3.83
C PHE A 90 -6.58 -40.31 -4.96
N LEU A 91 -7.22 -39.18 -5.29
CA LEU A 91 -6.84 -38.35 -6.43
C LEU A 91 -5.62 -37.44 -6.07
N LYS A 92 -4.54 -37.54 -6.82
CA LYS A 92 -3.44 -36.62 -6.75
C LYS A 92 -3.56 -35.58 -7.86
N VAL A 93 -3.70 -34.29 -7.47
CA VAL A 93 -3.77 -33.16 -8.38
C VAL A 93 -2.49 -32.34 -8.25
N VAL A 94 -1.76 -32.19 -9.34
CA VAL A 94 -0.56 -31.36 -9.38
C VAL A 94 -0.93 -30.01 -10.01
N LEU A 95 -0.85 -28.97 -9.24
CA LEU A 95 -0.94 -27.59 -9.73
C LEU A 95 0.43 -27.14 -10.25
N LYS A 96 0.48 -26.76 -11.49
CA LYS A 96 1.65 -26.10 -12.05
C LYS A 96 1.63 -24.66 -11.60
N GLU A 97 2.72 -24.20 -10.98
CA GLU A 97 2.88 -22.79 -10.66
C GLU A 97 2.58 -21.96 -11.91
N ASN A 98 1.74 -20.97 -11.76
CA ASN A 98 1.60 -19.93 -12.75
C ASN A 98 2.84 -19.03 -12.60
N SER A 99 4.04 -19.65 -12.80
CA SER A 99 5.14 -18.88 -13.30
C SER A 99 4.57 -18.29 -14.58
N GLN A 100 4.39 -17.00 -14.68
CA GLN A 100 4.16 -16.34 -15.96
C GLN A 100 5.36 -16.70 -16.86
N THR A 101 5.37 -17.97 -17.28
CA THR A 101 6.12 -18.38 -18.45
C THR A 101 5.64 -17.45 -19.54
N LEU A 102 6.57 -16.85 -20.18
CA LEU A 102 6.54 -16.08 -21.41
C LEU A 102 5.79 -16.81 -22.56
N ALA A 103 4.67 -17.43 -22.26
CA ALA A 103 3.70 -17.93 -23.17
C ALA A 103 2.74 -16.78 -23.42
N GLU A 104 2.70 -16.40 -24.70
CA GLU A 104 1.65 -15.60 -25.32
C GLU A 104 0.99 -14.59 -24.39
N VAL A 105 1.42 -13.36 -24.52
CA VAL A 105 0.88 -12.23 -23.74
C VAL A 105 -0.55 -12.01 -24.17
N ILE A 106 -1.46 -12.77 -23.62
CA ILE A 106 -2.86 -12.34 -23.57
C ILE A 106 -2.85 -11.16 -22.61
N ILE A 107 -2.84 -9.94 -23.15
CA ILE A 107 -3.12 -8.73 -22.37
C ILE A 107 -4.56 -8.91 -21.90
N THR A 108 -4.73 -9.34 -20.66
CA THR A 108 -6.06 -9.39 -20.08
C THR A 108 -6.55 -7.94 -19.97
N ALA A 109 -7.77 -7.69 -20.42
CA ALA A 109 -8.40 -6.36 -20.32
C ALA A 109 -8.51 -5.84 -18.87
N GLN A 110 -8.10 -6.63 -17.90
CA GLN A 110 -8.19 -6.38 -16.47
C GLN A 110 -6.91 -5.75 -15.90
N ASP A 111 -5.72 -6.15 -16.35
CA ASP A 111 -4.47 -5.62 -15.80
C ASP A 111 -4.12 -4.24 -16.40
N PRO A 112 -3.41 -3.37 -15.67
CA PRO A 112 -2.95 -2.07 -16.20
C PRO A 112 -2.12 -2.24 -17.48
N ILE A 113 -2.24 -1.32 -18.44
CA ILE A 113 -1.44 -1.34 -19.68
C ILE A 113 0.06 -1.31 -19.38
N SER A 114 0.44 -0.69 -18.28
CA SER A 114 1.82 -0.52 -17.79
C SER A 114 2.30 -1.64 -16.85
N GLU A 115 1.49 -2.65 -16.58
CA GLU A 115 1.78 -3.72 -15.62
C GLU A 115 3.20 -4.29 -15.71
N LYS A 116 3.71 -4.49 -16.96
CA LYS A 116 5.03 -5.07 -17.22
C LYS A 116 6.20 -4.17 -16.83
N PHE A 117 5.93 -2.92 -16.52
CA PHE A 117 6.88 -1.90 -16.12
C PHE A 117 6.84 -1.60 -14.61
N SER A 118 5.96 -2.26 -13.84
CA SER A 118 6.00 -2.22 -12.38
C SER A 118 7.22 -2.98 -11.86
N VAL A 119 7.88 -2.43 -10.85
CA VAL A 119 9.05 -3.09 -10.22
C VAL A 119 8.61 -4.24 -9.32
N VAL A 120 7.43 -4.12 -8.69
CA VAL A 120 6.86 -5.16 -7.82
C VAL A 120 5.35 -5.23 -7.98
N LYS A 121 4.82 -6.45 -7.87
CA LYS A 121 3.39 -6.74 -7.75
C LYS A 121 3.16 -7.47 -6.44
N LEU A 122 2.23 -6.98 -5.65
CA LEU A 122 1.83 -7.58 -4.38
C LEU A 122 0.36 -7.98 -4.45
N ASN A 123 0.04 -9.18 -4.00
CA ASN A 123 -1.33 -9.61 -3.76
C ASN A 123 -1.64 -9.58 -2.25
N LYS A 124 -2.88 -9.88 -1.88
CA LYS A 124 -3.32 -9.94 -0.48
C LYS A 124 -2.40 -10.80 0.40
N LEU A 125 -2.01 -11.98 -0.08
CA LEU A 125 -1.12 -12.87 0.70
C LEU A 125 0.28 -12.30 0.84
N ASN A 126 0.82 -11.66 -0.21
CA ASN A 126 2.10 -10.97 -0.11
C ASN A 126 2.06 -9.86 0.95
N ILE A 127 0.94 -9.14 1.07
CA ILE A 127 0.77 -8.11 2.09
C ILE A 127 0.76 -8.74 3.49
N TYR A 128 -0.05 -9.76 3.73
CA TYR A 128 -0.15 -10.40 5.05
C TYR A 128 1.13 -11.11 5.50
N PHE A 129 1.83 -11.78 4.57
CA PHE A 129 3.07 -12.50 4.89
C PHE A 129 4.33 -11.64 4.77
N ASN A 130 4.21 -10.36 4.39
CA ASN A 130 5.33 -9.46 4.41
C ASN A 130 5.69 -9.11 5.87
N PRO A 131 6.93 -9.38 6.32
CA PRO A 131 7.33 -9.19 7.71
C PRO A 131 7.31 -7.73 8.17
N PHE A 132 7.40 -6.78 7.24
CA PHE A 132 7.43 -5.34 7.54
C PHE A 132 6.02 -4.71 7.47
N SER A 133 5.03 -5.41 6.93
CA SER A 133 3.71 -4.84 6.63
C SER A 133 2.82 -4.64 7.84
N GLN A 134 2.94 -5.51 8.85
CA GLN A 134 1.95 -5.59 9.93
C GLN A 134 0.51 -5.76 9.40
N GLY A 135 0.36 -6.36 8.20
CA GLY A 135 -0.92 -6.49 7.50
C GLY A 135 -1.38 -5.23 6.75
N ASP A 136 -0.56 -4.18 6.69
CA ASP A 136 -0.89 -2.92 6.01
C ASP A 136 -0.35 -2.90 4.58
N PRO A 137 -1.17 -2.57 3.57
CA PRO A 137 -0.77 -2.56 2.16
C PRO A 137 0.35 -1.57 1.83
N LEU A 138 0.35 -0.37 2.38
CA LEU A 138 1.40 0.61 2.12
C LEU A 138 2.68 0.31 2.90
N LYS A 139 2.57 -0.21 4.13
CA LYS A 139 3.73 -0.72 4.87
C LYS A 139 4.38 -1.92 4.20
N ALA A 140 3.65 -2.75 3.47
CA ALA A 140 4.23 -3.86 2.72
C ALA A 140 5.29 -3.39 1.71
N ILE A 141 5.21 -2.14 1.22
CA ILE A 141 6.17 -1.54 0.31
C ILE A 141 7.50 -1.23 1.02
N THR A 142 7.49 -0.99 2.34
CA THR A 142 8.69 -0.60 3.08
C THR A 142 9.78 -1.68 3.09
N SER A 143 9.45 -2.94 2.82
CA SER A 143 10.41 -4.03 2.66
C SER A 143 11.25 -3.91 1.38
N LEU A 144 10.77 -3.18 0.37
CA LEU A 144 11.45 -3.02 -0.90
C LEU A 144 12.67 -2.09 -0.77
N PRO A 145 13.74 -2.32 -1.54
CA PRO A 145 14.88 -1.41 -1.55
C PRO A 145 14.49 -0.03 -2.08
N ALA A 146 13.53 0.05 -2.98
CA ALA A 146 13.01 1.30 -3.53
C ALA A 146 12.33 2.20 -2.48
N SER A 147 11.84 1.64 -1.36
CA SER A 147 11.26 2.42 -0.28
C SER A 147 12.35 3.08 0.57
N THR A 148 12.29 4.38 0.67
CA THR A 148 13.15 5.23 1.51
C THR A 148 12.38 5.91 2.64
N THR A 149 11.25 5.30 3.04
CA THR A 149 10.47 5.74 4.21
C THR A 149 11.28 5.52 5.48
N THR A 150 11.55 6.58 6.22
CA THR A 150 12.42 6.58 7.41
C THR A 150 11.72 6.92 8.71
N ASP A 151 10.49 7.40 8.63
CA ASP A 151 9.69 7.93 9.73
C ASP A 151 8.72 6.89 10.34
N GLU A 152 8.96 5.59 10.09
CA GLU A 152 8.12 4.47 10.54
C GLU A 152 6.64 4.57 10.09
N SER A 153 6.35 5.45 9.14
CA SER A 153 5.00 5.71 8.63
C SER A 153 4.58 4.77 7.50
N ALA A 154 3.31 4.86 7.12
CA ALA A 154 2.76 4.22 5.93
C ALA A 154 2.83 5.12 4.68
N ASN A 155 3.41 6.32 4.78
CA ASN A 155 3.57 7.22 3.65
C ASN A 155 4.66 6.72 2.70
N PRO A 156 4.35 6.47 1.41
CA PRO A 156 5.31 5.86 0.49
C PRO A 156 6.32 6.89 -0.02
N SER A 157 7.53 6.89 0.53
CA SER A 157 8.69 7.59 0.01
C SER A 157 9.49 6.64 -0.89
N LEU A 158 9.63 6.95 -2.18
CA LEU A 158 10.26 6.06 -3.15
C LEU A 158 11.53 6.69 -3.75
N ARG A 159 12.64 5.94 -3.68
CA ARG A 159 13.94 6.32 -4.27
C ARG A 159 14.36 7.75 -3.89
N GLY A 160 14.30 8.07 -2.61
CA GLY A 160 14.73 9.35 -2.05
C GLY A 160 13.75 10.51 -2.18
N SER A 161 12.66 10.36 -2.94
CA SER A 161 11.66 11.41 -3.09
C SER A 161 10.75 11.52 -1.87
N SER A 162 10.17 12.70 -1.64
CA SER A 162 9.15 12.90 -0.62
C SER A 162 7.85 12.15 -0.95
N ALA A 163 7.04 11.86 0.07
CA ALA A 163 5.81 11.08 -0.10
C ALA A 163 4.73 11.82 -0.92
N ASP A 164 4.70 13.15 -0.89
CA ASP A 164 3.77 13.98 -1.67
C ASP A 164 3.99 13.92 -3.18
N ARG A 165 5.19 13.52 -3.62
CA ARG A 165 5.53 13.26 -5.03
C ARG A 165 5.14 11.86 -5.51
N THR A 166 4.77 10.96 -4.58
CA THR A 166 4.31 9.59 -4.88
C THR A 166 2.79 9.56 -4.83
N ARG A 167 2.17 9.10 -5.90
CA ARG A 167 0.71 8.99 -5.97
C ARG A 167 0.25 7.59 -5.57
N VAL A 168 -0.82 7.52 -4.77
CA VAL A 168 -1.57 6.29 -4.52
C VAL A 168 -2.89 6.35 -5.28
N VAL A 169 -3.22 5.29 -5.99
CA VAL A 169 -4.41 5.19 -6.84
C VAL A 169 -5.20 3.95 -6.44
N LEU A 170 -6.50 4.07 -6.29
CA LEU A 170 -7.44 2.97 -6.06
C LEU A 170 -8.41 2.88 -7.24
N ASN A 171 -8.44 1.75 -7.95
CA ASN A 171 -9.31 1.54 -9.12
C ASN A 171 -9.30 2.74 -10.09
N ASN A 172 -8.13 3.20 -10.50
CA ASN A 172 -7.87 4.34 -11.38
C ASN A 172 -8.20 5.74 -10.83
N VAL A 173 -8.55 5.88 -9.55
CA VAL A 173 -8.83 7.16 -8.90
C VAL A 173 -7.71 7.51 -7.90
N PRO A 174 -7.10 8.70 -7.99
CA PRO A 174 -6.09 9.13 -7.02
C PRO A 174 -6.68 9.29 -5.62
N ILE A 175 -5.97 8.77 -4.63
CA ILE A 175 -6.29 8.92 -3.21
C ILE A 175 -5.23 9.83 -2.59
N TYR A 176 -5.62 11.03 -2.25
CA TYR A 176 -4.79 11.98 -1.53
C TYR A 176 -4.80 11.63 -0.05
N ASN A 177 -3.64 11.78 0.63
CA ASN A 177 -3.48 11.42 2.04
C ASN A 177 -4.02 10.01 2.38
N PRO A 178 -3.38 8.93 1.86
CA PRO A 178 -3.88 7.56 1.96
C PRO A 178 -3.63 6.90 3.31
N VAL A 179 -3.41 7.70 4.37
CA VAL A 179 -2.99 7.23 5.71
C VAL A 179 -3.94 7.65 6.81
N ARG A 180 -3.91 6.90 7.91
CA ARG A 180 -4.66 7.15 9.16
C ARG A 180 -3.78 7.85 10.18
N ASN A 181 -4.43 8.50 11.16
CA ASN A 181 -3.78 9.20 12.26
C ASN A 181 -2.67 10.13 11.76
N SER A 182 -2.98 10.88 10.67
CA SER A 182 -2.00 11.74 10.05
C SER A 182 -1.74 12.97 10.93
N GLN A 183 -0.45 13.18 11.24
CA GLN A 183 0.06 14.38 11.87
C GLN A 183 -0.19 15.62 11.00
N ILE A 184 0.13 16.81 11.50
CA ILE A 184 -0.06 18.06 10.74
C ILE A 184 0.75 18.07 9.43
N ASN A 185 1.91 17.42 9.42
CA ASN A 185 2.78 17.25 8.26
C ASN A 185 2.32 16.15 7.28
N GLY A 186 1.18 15.49 7.54
CA GLY A 186 0.62 14.44 6.70
C GLY A 186 1.20 13.03 6.95
N ILE A 187 2.15 12.86 7.85
CA ILE A 187 2.72 11.56 8.21
C ILE A 187 1.69 10.75 9.00
N GLY A 188 1.44 9.50 8.62
CA GLY A 188 0.49 8.61 9.29
C GLY A 188 0.97 7.17 9.41
N ASN A 189 0.60 6.51 10.50
CA ASN A 189 1.19 5.23 10.91
C ASN A 189 0.69 4.02 10.10
N PHE A 190 -0.54 4.06 9.58
CA PHE A 190 -1.17 3.00 8.81
C PHE A 190 -1.90 3.58 7.61
N SER A 191 -2.11 2.75 6.58
CA SER A 191 -2.95 3.14 5.44
C SER A 191 -4.44 3.04 5.78
N ILE A 192 -5.27 3.68 4.95
CA ILE A 192 -6.74 3.57 5.03
C ILE A 192 -7.27 2.29 4.39
N PHE A 193 -6.42 1.49 3.72
CA PHE A 193 -6.85 0.34 2.94
C PHE A 193 -6.95 -0.92 3.80
N ASN A 194 -8.09 -1.62 3.68
CA ASN A 194 -8.24 -2.96 4.24
C ASN A 194 -7.67 -3.99 3.24
N PRO A 195 -6.69 -4.84 3.61
CA PRO A 195 -6.10 -5.81 2.70
C PRO A 195 -7.10 -6.84 2.16
N GLU A 196 -8.23 -7.06 2.83
CA GLU A 196 -9.27 -7.99 2.38
C GLU A 196 -9.99 -7.57 1.09
N ILE A 197 -9.97 -6.27 0.75
CA ILE A 197 -10.55 -5.78 -0.49
C ILE A 197 -9.55 -5.79 -1.66
N ILE A 198 -8.25 -6.02 -1.41
CA ILE A 198 -7.20 -5.85 -2.41
C ILE A 198 -7.05 -7.14 -3.24
N HIS A 199 -7.09 -6.98 -4.56
CA HIS A 199 -6.71 -7.99 -5.53
C HIS A 199 -5.21 -7.95 -5.83
N LYS A 200 -4.73 -6.80 -6.29
CA LYS A 200 -3.34 -6.57 -6.66
C LYS A 200 -2.91 -5.15 -6.31
N GLN A 201 -1.64 -5.01 -6.04
CA GLN A 201 -0.97 -3.73 -5.84
C GLN A 201 0.29 -3.70 -6.71
N TYR A 202 0.39 -2.69 -7.57
CA TYR A 202 1.53 -2.46 -8.45
C TYR A 202 2.35 -1.29 -7.93
N VAL A 203 3.67 -1.45 -7.87
CA VAL A 203 4.59 -0.42 -7.42
C VAL A 203 5.49 0.00 -8.56
N TYR A 204 5.43 1.28 -8.92
CA TYR A 204 6.31 1.94 -9.89
C TYR A 204 7.22 2.88 -9.08
N ALA A 205 8.43 2.44 -8.79
CA ALA A 205 9.35 3.16 -7.90
C ALA A 205 10.00 4.40 -8.54
N SER A 206 10.08 4.40 -9.86
CA SER A 206 10.45 5.51 -10.73
C SER A 206 9.65 5.41 -12.02
N ASN A 207 9.63 6.49 -12.79
CA ASN A 207 9.03 6.52 -14.11
C ASN A 207 7.57 6.00 -14.09
N PRO A 208 6.66 6.62 -13.29
CA PRO A 208 5.27 6.22 -13.22
C PRO A 208 4.60 6.29 -14.59
N PRO A 209 3.68 5.35 -14.93
CA PRO A 209 3.00 5.37 -16.22
C PRO A 209 2.13 6.63 -16.36
N LEU A 210 2.19 7.27 -17.51
CA LEU A 210 1.47 8.52 -17.79
C LEU A 210 -0.04 8.34 -18.03
N THR A 211 -0.58 7.14 -17.84
CA THR A 211 -2.02 6.90 -17.66
C THR A 211 -2.56 7.62 -16.43
N TYR A 212 -1.70 7.91 -15.46
CA TYR A 212 -2.00 8.69 -14.26
C TYR A 212 -1.26 10.01 -14.27
N GLY A 213 -1.96 11.09 -13.89
CA GLY A 213 -1.40 12.43 -13.77
C GLY A 213 -1.01 12.80 -12.34
N ASN A 214 -0.50 14.02 -12.22
CA ASN A 214 -0.17 14.64 -10.95
C ASN A 214 0.71 13.74 -10.05
N THR A 215 1.75 13.12 -10.64
CA THR A 215 2.75 12.30 -9.95
C THR A 215 4.13 12.50 -10.59
N SER A 216 5.16 12.70 -9.79
CA SER A 216 6.51 12.98 -10.29
C SER A 216 7.61 12.09 -9.72
N ALA A 217 7.31 11.20 -8.76
CA ALA A 217 8.33 10.32 -8.19
C ALA A 217 8.03 8.84 -8.44
N GLY A 218 6.91 8.38 -8.00
CA GLY A 218 6.47 7.00 -8.12
C GLY A 218 4.95 6.87 -8.04
N LEU A 219 4.47 5.66 -8.29
CA LEU A 219 3.04 5.34 -8.25
C LEU A 219 2.81 4.02 -7.53
N ILE A 220 1.77 3.98 -6.72
CA ILE A 220 1.22 2.78 -6.13
C ILE A 220 -0.21 2.63 -6.62
N GLU A 221 -0.46 1.63 -7.45
CA GLU A 221 -1.77 1.34 -8.00
C GLU A 221 -2.36 0.14 -7.28
N ILE A 222 -3.54 0.34 -6.67
CA ILE A 222 -4.27 -0.68 -5.93
C ILE A 222 -5.55 -1.01 -6.69
N GLU A 223 -5.75 -2.28 -6.98
CA GLU A 223 -6.99 -2.82 -7.55
C GLU A 223 -7.75 -3.61 -6.51
N THR A 224 -9.05 -3.35 -6.39
CA THR A 224 -9.94 -4.14 -5.55
C THR A 224 -10.27 -5.48 -6.21
N ILE A 225 -10.70 -6.47 -5.40
CA ILE A 225 -11.10 -7.77 -5.94
C ILE A 225 -12.28 -7.61 -6.90
N ASN A 226 -12.31 -8.45 -7.94
CA ASN A 226 -13.34 -8.50 -8.98
C ASN A 226 -14.07 -9.86 -9.03
N ASP A 227 -13.67 -10.81 -8.20
CA ASP A 227 -14.33 -12.10 -8.01
C ASP A 227 -14.17 -12.53 -6.55
N LEU A 228 -15.24 -13.12 -6.00
CA LEU A 228 -15.29 -13.58 -4.62
C LEU A 228 -15.36 -15.11 -4.59
N PRO A 229 -14.36 -15.82 -4.02
CA PRO A 229 -14.39 -17.28 -3.98
C PRO A 229 -15.49 -17.84 -3.07
N SER A 230 -15.73 -17.23 -1.91
CA SER A 230 -16.74 -17.65 -0.92
C SER A 230 -17.27 -16.47 -0.13
N ASN A 231 -18.43 -16.63 0.48
CA ASN A 231 -18.89 -15.71 1.50
C ASN A 231 -18.00 -15.82 2.75
N GLN A 232 -17.78 -14.71 3.44
CA GLN A 232 -16.88 -14.66 4.59
C GLN A 232 -17.40 -13.67 5.64
N LEU A 233 -17.35 -14.07 6.89
CA LEU A 233 -17.45 -13.19 8.05
C LEU A 233 -16.15 -13.30 8.83
N GLN A 234 -15.55 -12.16 9.18
CA GLN A 234 -14.33 -12.09 9.98
C GLN A 234 -14.55 -11.13 11.14
N LEU A 235 -14.18 -11.55 12.32
CA LEU A 235 -14.11 -10.72 13.53
C LEU A 235 -12.66 -10.65 13.98
N SER A 236 -12.19 -9.47 14.32
CA SER A 236 -10.84 -9.23 14.79
C SER A 236 -10.84 -8.43 16.08
N THR A 237 -9.92 -8.75 16.97
CA THR A 237 -9.65 -7.93 18.16
C THR A 237 -8.18 -7.98 18.54
N SER A 238 -7.70 -6.89 19.09
CA SER A 238 -6.29 -6.73 19.48
C SER A 238 -6.17 -5.78 20.69
N LEU A 239 -4.95 -5.50 21.11
CA LEU A 239 -4.69 -4.49 22.14
C LEU A 239 -5.20 -3.09 21.78
N ALA A 240 -5.30 -2.77 20.49
CA ALA A 240 -5.62 -1.42 20.06
C ALA A 240 -6.79 -1.35 19.08
N SER A 241 -7.45 -2.47 18.77
CA SER A 241 -8.54 -2.43 17.78
C SER A 241 -9.54 -3.58 17.94
N ALA A 242 -10.76 -3.33 17.49
CA ALA A 242 -11.77 -4.34 17.20
C ALA A 242 -12.34 -4.08 15.80
N GLY A 243 -12.61 -5.14 15.03
CA GLY A 243 -13.07 -4.99 13.66
C GLY A 243 -13.99 -6.12 13.22
N VAL A 244 -14.82 -5.81 12.23
CA VAL A 244 -15.68 -6.77 11.53
C VAL A 244 -15.48 -6.60 10.02
N PHE A 245 -15.42 -7.71 9.29
CA PHE A 245 -15.42 -7.75 7.84
C PHE A 245 -16.43 -8.79 7.38
N LEU A 246 -17.30 -8.40 6.46
CA LEU A 246 -18.30 -9.25 5.83
C LEU A 246 -18.11 -9.20 4.32
N SER A 247 -18.07 -10.34 3.65
CA SER A 247 -18.18 -10.40 2.20
C SER A 247 -19.25 -11.37 1.77
N GLN A 248 -20.12 -10.90 0.88
CA GLN A 248 -21.32 -11.62 0.46
C GLN A 248 -21.44 -11.62 -1.06
N LYS A 249 -21.54 -12.82 -1.66
CA LYS A 249 -21.91 -12.97 -3.06
C LYS A 249 -23.36 -12.56 -3.29
N ILE A 250 -23.57 -11.87 -4.41
CA ILE A 250 -24.87 -11.59 -5.00
C ILE A 250 -24.97 -12.43 -6.28
N LYS A 251 -25.97 -12.28 -7.10
CA LYS A 251 -26.09 -12.95 -8.38
C LYS A 251 -25.06 -12.46 -9.42
N ASN A 252 -24.77 -13.27 -10.45
CA ASN A 252 -23.99 -12.89 -11.64
C ASN A 252 -22.55 -12.39 -11.34
N LYS A 253 -21.81 -13.07 -10.44
CA LYS A 253 -20.45 -12.69 -10.03
C LYS A 253 -20.37 -11.30 -9.34
N SER A 254 -21.50 -10.72 -8.99
CA SER A 254 -21.55 -9.50 -8.19
C SER A 254 -21.43 -9.84 -6.72
N PHE A 255 -20.83 -8.95 -5.94
CA PHE A 255 -20.65 -9.10 -4.50
C PHE A 255 -20.58 -7.77 -3.79
N ILE A 256 -20.75 -7.80 -2.49
CA ILE A 256 -20.54 -6.69 -1.58
C ILE A 256 -19.59 -7.10 -0.45
N GLN A 257 -18.71 -6.21 -0.06
CA GLN A 257 -17.86 -6.32 1.12
C GLN A 257 -18.12 -5.12 2.01
N VAL A 258 -18.32 -5.37 3.29
CA VAL A 258 -18.51 -4.31 4.30
C VAL A 258 -17.54 -4.57 5.43
N PHE A 259 -16.85 -3.55 5.87
CA PHE A 259 -15.98 -3.64 7.05
C PHE A 259 -16.11 -2.40 7.93
N GLY A 260 -15.93 -2.60 9.21
CA GLY A 260 -15.85 -1.53 10.19
C GLY A 260 -14.79 -1.86 11.23
N ASN A 261 -14.04 -0.86 11.64
CA ASN A 261 -13.02 -1.00 12.66
C ASN A 261 -13.16 0.13 13.67
N SER A 262 -12.83 -0.19 14.93
CA SER A 262 -12.65 0.79 15.98
C SER A 262 -11.28 0.58 16.62
N GLN A 263 -10.47 1.64 16.65
CA GLN A 263 -9.20 1.65 17.36
C GLN A 263 -9.36 2.44 18.68
N PHE A 264 -8.65 1.99 19.69
CA PHE A 264 -8.64 2.56 21.03
C PHE A 264 -7.26 2.41 21.66
N SER A 265 -6.87 3.38 22.48
CA SER A 265 -5.49 3.52 22.95
C SER A 265 -5.22 2.88 24.31
N ASP A 266 -6.22 2.79 25.22
CA ASP A 266 -6.02 2.56 26.63
C ASP A 266 -5.24 1.28 26.97
N ALA A 267 -5.66 0.13 26.40
CA ALA A 267 -5.00 -1.14 26.67
C ALA A 267 -3.58 -1.16 26.05
N PHE A 268 -3.39 -0.57 24.87
CA PHE A 268 -2.10 -0.50 24.21
C PHE A 268 -1.11 0.39 24.98
N ILE A 269 -1.53 1.59 25.37
CA ILE A 269 -0.72 2.51 26.17
C ILE A 269 -0.44 1.91 27.55
N GLY A 270 -1.45 1.31 28.21
CA GLY A 270 -1.29 0.71 29.53
C GLY A 270 -0.21 -0.37 29.58
N ILE A 271 -0.16 -1.27 28.59
CA ILE A 271 0.85 -2.34 28.47
C ILE A 271 2.22 -1.78 28.06
N ASN A 272 2.25 -0.73 27.21
CA ASN A 272 3.46 -0.16 26.66
C ASN A 272 3.87 1.18 27.34
N LYS A 273 3.41 1.43 28.57
CA LYS A 273 3.55 2.73 29.24
C LYS A 273 5.00 3.26 29.27
N ALA A 274 5.99 2.39 29.46
CA ALA A 274 7.40 2.78 29.49
C ALA A 274 7.94 3.27 28.12
N SER A 275 7.26 2.94 27.03
CA SER A 275 7.66 3.26 25.65
C SER A 275 6.75 4.27 24.98
N MET A 276 5.61 4.60 25.62
CA MET A 276 4.57 5.52 25.09
C MET A 276 4.39 6.73 26.00
N THR A 277 5.50 7.32 26.44
CA THR A 277 5.48 8.37 27.46
C THR A 277 4.86 9.70 26.99
N ARG A 278 4.86 9.94 25.67
CA ARG A 278 4.31 11.16 25.07
C ARG A 278 2.88 10.99 24.55
N LEU A 279 2.48 9.76 24.21
CA LEU A 279 1.16 9.47 23.66
C LEU A 279 0.12 9.44 24.80
N ASN A 280 -0.83 10.36 24.78
CA ASN A 280 -1.90 10.43 25.77
C ASN A 280 -3.08 9.53 25.36
N ASP A 281 -3.57 9.69 24.14
CA ASP A 281 -4.65 8.87 23.59
C ASP A 281 -4.68 8.95 22.06
N PHE A 282 -5.34 7.96 21.45
CA PHE A 282 -5.76 7.98 20.04
C PHE A 282 -7.03 7.16 19.85
N TYR A 283 -7.79 7.52 18.84
CA TYR A 283 -8.92 6.71 18.40
C TYR A 283 -9.04 6.75 16.87
N THR A 284 -9.64 5.71 16.31
CA THR A 284 -10.08 5.67 14.91
C THR A 284 -11.35 4.86 14.84
N ARG A 285 -12.34 5.34 14.11
CA ARG A 285 -13.57 4.63 13.77
C ARG A 285 -13.74 4.70 12.27
N ASP A 286 -13.75 3.57 11.59
CA ASP A 286 -13.90 3.55 10.15
C ASP A 286 -14.96 2.55 9.68
N LEU A 287 -15.55 2.88 8.53
CA LEU A 287 -16.51 2.05 7.83
C LEU A 287 -16.18 2.08 6.33
N GLY A 288 -16.04 0.90 5.73
CA GLY A 288 -15.81 0.76 4.30
C GLY A 288 -16.84 -0.17 3.66
N VAL A 289 -17.27 0.18 2.46
CA VAL A 289 -18.15 -0.62 1.61
C VAL A 289 -17.54 -0.73 0.23
N ASN A 290 -17.21 -1.95 -0.20
CA ASN A 290 -16.73 -2.26 -1.54
C ASN A 290 -17.78 -3.08 -2.27
N PHE A 291 -18.28 -2.58 -3.41
CA PHE A 291 -19.25 -3.25 -4.26
C PHE A 291 -18.64 -3.53 -5.63
N HIS A 292 -18.80 -4.76 -6.11
CA HIS A 292 -18.52 -5.13 -7.49
C HIS A 292 -19.77 -5.69 -8.14
N GLY A 293 -20.12 -5.16 -9.31
CA GLY A 293 -21.30 -5.59 -10.07
C GLY A 293 -20.97 -5.85 -11.53
N ASN A 294 -21.52 -6.96 -12.08
CA ASN A 294 -21.45 -7.26 -13.51
C ASN A 294 -22.85 -7.19 -14.11
N ILE A 295 -23.02 -6.37 -15.14
CA ILE A 295 -24.26 -6.22 -15.92
C ILE A 295 -24.04 -6.87 -17.28
N GLY A 296 -24.59 -8.09 -17.45
CA GLY A 296 -24.31 -8.91 -18.62
C GLY A 296 -22.85 -9.36 -18.68
N LYS A 297 -22.28 -9.46 -19.91
CA LYS A 297 -20.89 -9.91 -20.14
C LYS A 297 -19.91 -8.76 -20.40
N ARG A 298 -20.41 -7.56 -20.67
CA ARG A 298 -19.61 -6.44 -21.19
C ARG A 298 -19.44 -5.29 -20.20
N LEU A 299 -20.32 -5.14 -19.23
CA LEU A 299 -20.29 -4.01 -18.31
C LEU A 299 -19.94 -4.47 -16.89
N SER A 300 -18.93 -3.88 -16.29
CA SER A 300 -18.58 -4.05 -14.87
C SER A 300 -18.50 -2.69 -14.17
N PHE A 301 -18.92 -2.69 -12.91
CA PHE A 301 -18.93 -1.52 -12.06
C PHE A 301 -18.31 -1.84 -10.71
N ASN A 302 -17.39 -1.01 -10.25
CA ASN A 302 -16.82 -1.04 -8.92
C ASN A 302 -17.15 0.25 -8.19
N SER A 303 -17.54 0.15 -6.92
CA SER A 303 -17.76 1.29 -6.05
C SER A 303 -17.15 1.02 -4.68
N PHE A 304 -16.25 1.86 -4.24
CA PHE A 304 -15.68 1.83 -2.90
C PHE A 304 -16.04 3.11 -2.16
N ASN A 305 -16.68 2.97 -1.01
CA ASN A 305 -17.10 4.08 -0.15
C ASN A 305 -16.44 3.90 1.22
N TYR A 306 -15.89 4.97 1.76
CA TYR A 306 -15.16 4.92 3.01
C TYR A 306 -15.42 6.15 3.86
N PHE A 307 -15.64 5.90 5.15
CA PHE A 307 -15.78 6.91 6.18
C PHE A 307 -14.74 6.67 7.28
N ILE A 308 -14.13 7.71 7.81
CA ILE A 308 -13.23 7.66 8.94
C ILE A 308 -13.44 8.88 9.85
N ASP A 309 -13.47 8.61 11.15
CA ASP A 309 -13.40 9.57 12.26
C ASP A 309 -12.22 9.16 13.14
N GLU A 310 -11.22 10.02 13.24
CA GLU A 310 -9.98 9.73 13.95
C GLU A 310 -9.46 10.93 14.72
N GLY A 311 -8.75 10.65 15.80
CA GLY A 311 -8.05 11.66 16.57
C GLY A 311 -6.87 11.10 17.36
N TYR A 312 -5.96 11.99 17.71
CA TYR A 312 -4.87 11.67 18.62
C TYR A 312 -4.48 12.88 19.46
N ASN A 313 -3.90 12.59 20.63
CA ASN A 313 -3.41 13.54 21.60
C ASN A 313 -2.01 13.10 22.04
N VAL A 314 -1.03 13.95 21.82
CA VAL A 314 0.38 13.65 22.10
C VAL A 314 1.06 14.87 22.73
N ASN A 315 1.93 14.65 23.70
CA ASN A 315 2.79 15.70 24.22
C ASN A 315 3.96 15.93 23.28
N VAL A 316 4.14 17.17 22.82
CA VAL A 316 5.16 17.57 21.87
C VAL A 316 5.97 18.70 22.47
N GLU A 317 7.26 18.69 22.19
CA GLU A 317 8.17 19.80 22.43
C GLU A 317 8.62 20.35 21.08
N ALA A 318 8.49 21.65 20.88
CA ALA A 318 9.00 22.34 19.72
C ALA A 318 9.49 23.72 20.09
N PHE A 319 10.70 24.06 19.67
CA PHE A 319 11.40 25.26 20.10
C PHE A 319 11.51 25.33 21.63
N SER A 320 11.00 26.39 22.24
CA SER A 320 10.98 26.57 23.71
C SER A 320 9.64 26.22 24.36
N TYR A 321 8.70 25.65 23.60
CA TYR A 321 7.36 25.31 24.07
C TYR A 321 7.14 23.80 24.17
N SER A 322 6.59 23.37 25.32
CA SER A 322 6.15 21.99 25.53
C SER A 322 4.67 21.97 25.87
N GLY A 323 3.89 21.23 25.10
CA GLY A 323 2.45 21.19 25.28
C GLY A 323 1.78 20.02 24.59
N LYS A 324 0.44 19.99 24.68
CA LYS A 324 -0.38 18.98 23.99
C LYS A 324 -0.58 19.36 22.53
N SER A 325 -0.32 18.41 21.64
CA SER A 325 -0.72 18.49 20.24
C SER A 325 -1.95 17.62 20.04
N LEU A 326 -3.04 18.21 19.55
CA LEU A 326 -4.30 17.57 19.27
C LEU A 326 -4.56 17.56 17.77
N SER A 327 -4.98 16.43 17.23
CA SER A 327 -5.44 16.34 15.83
C SER A 327 -6.69 15.49 15.74
N GLU A 328 -7.69 16.01 15.04
CA GLU A 328 -8.95 15.31 14.74
C GLU A 328 -9.19 15.38 13.24
N LYS A 329 -9.70 14.29 12.64
CA LYS A 329 -10.07 14.26 11.23
C LYS A 329 -11.33 13.46 11.01
N ILE A 330 -12.27 14.06 10.29
CA ILE A 330 -13.42 13.37 9.73
C ILE A 330 -13.28 13.40 8.21
N ARG A 331 -13.40 12.24 7.55
CA ARG A 331 -13.29 12.12 6.11
C ARG A 331 -14.31 11.13 5.55
N ILE A 332 -14.88 11.48 4.43
CA ILE A 332 -15.71 10.59 3.61
C ILE A 332 -15.23 10.67 2.17
N PHE A 333 -15.02 9.53 1.53
CA PHE A 333 -14.74 9.50 0.10
C PHE A 333 -15.39 8.32 -0.61
N THR A 334 -15.60 8.49 -1.90
CA THR A 334 -16.10 7.46 -2.80
C THR A 334 -15.19 7.33 -4.02
N VAL A 335 -15.02 6.09 -4.49
CA VAL A 335 -14.30 5.76 -5.73
C VAL A 335 -15.21 4.89 -6.57
N ASN A 336 -15.53 5.33 -7.78
CA ASN A 336 -16.38 4.61 -8.72
C ASN A 336 -15.60 4.36 -10.00
N SER A 337 -15.70 3.14 -10.55
CA SER A 337 -15.11 2.77 -11.82
C SER A 337 -16.08 1.94 -12.63
N LEU A 338 -16.40 2.41 -13.83
CA LEU A 338 -17.24 1.72 -14.81
C LEU A 338 -16.38 1.30 -15.98
N LYS A 339 -16.40 -0.01 -16.32
CA LYS A 339 -15.68 -0.55 -17.48
C LYS A 339 -16.66 -1.20 -18.45
N TYR A 340 -16.60 -0.79 -19.72
CA TYR A 340 -17.38 -1.37 -20.80
C TYR A 340 -16.44 -2.05 -21.81
N HIS A 341 -16.57 -3.37 -21.93
CA HIS A 341 -15.79 -4.21 -22.82
C HIS A 341 -16.41 -4.20 -24.21
N THR A 342 -15.71 -3.67 -25.20
CA THR A 342 -16.02 -3.78 -26.61
C THR A 342 -15.29 -4.98 -27.21
N ASP A 343 -15.50 -5.27 -28.49
CA ASP A 343 -14.81 -6.39 -29.15
C ASP A 343 -13.29 -6.10 -29.31
N ASN A 344 -12.90 -4.83 -29.44
CA ASN A 344 -11.51 -4.42 -29.71
C ASN A 344 -10.90 -3.54 -28.58
N GLY A 345 -11.53 -3.45 -27.43
CA GLY A 345 -11.01 -2.57 -26.38
C GLY A 345 -11.86 -2.48 -25.13
N VAL A 346 -11.51 -1.53 -24.27
CA VAL A 346 -12.21 -1.25 -23.01
C VAL A 346 -12.36 0.25 -22.84
N LEU A 347 -13.58 0.71 -22.67
CA LEU A 347 -13.91 2.05 -22.19
C LEU A 347 -13.96 2.03 -20.68
N SER A 348 -13.20 2.92 -20.02
CA SER A 348 -13.22 3.11 -18.58
C SER A 348 -13.68 4.53 -18.25
N ILE A 349 -14.60 4.66 -17.30
CA ILE A 349 -15.03 5.94 -16.73
C ILE A 349 -14.84 5.84 -15.21
N ASN A 350 -14.05 6.74 -14.65
CA ASN A 350 -13.71 6.72 -13.25
C ASN A 350 -14.08 8.05 -12.59
N ASN A 351 -14.58 7.98 -11.34
CA ASN A 351 -14.96 9.15 -10.58
C ASN A 351 -14.57 8.95 -9.11
N GLY A 352 -14.05 10.00 -8.49
CA GLY A 352 -13.75 10.07 -7.06
C GLY A 352 -14.26 11.37 -6.47
N ILE A 353 -14.82 11.28 -5.28
CA ILE A 353 -15.24 12.46 -4.48
C ILE A 353 -14.67 12.25 -3.09
N ASP A 354 -13.99 13.25 -2.55
CA ASP A 354 -13.33 13.19 -1.25
C ASP A 354 -13.58 14.48 -0.48
N ASN A 355 -14.08 14.34 0.73
CA ASN A 355 -14.35 15.46 1.64
C ASN A 355 -13.72 15.16 2.99
N SER A 356 -12.88 16.06 3.48
CA SER A 356 -12.29 15.95 4.80
C SER A 356 -12.30 17.27 5.57
N LEU A 357 -12.46 17.16 6.86
CA LEU A 357 -12.25 18.22 7.84
C LEU A 357 -11.18 17.75 8.81
N LYS A 358 -10.07 18.47 8.90
CA LYS A 358 -8.98 18.23 9.83
C LYS A 358 -8.83 19.43 10.76
N LYS A 359 -8.81 19.17 12.05
CA LYS A 359 -8.53 20.17 13.09
C LYS A 359 -7.20 19.81 13.74
N PHE A 360 -6.39 20.81 13.99
CA PHE A 360 -5.12 20.65 14.66
C PHE A 360 -4.89 21.80 15.62
N SER A 361 -4.29 21.52 16.79
CA SER A 361 -3.83 22.55 17.71
C SER A 361 -2.54 22.14 18.42
N PHE A 362 -1.63 23.09 18.58
CA PHE A 362 -0.41 22.98 19.38
C PHE A 362 0.02 24.38 19.82
N GLY A 363 -0.10 24.68 21.12
CA GLY A 363 0.10 26.02 21.63
C GLY A 363 -0.86 27.03 20.98
N ASP A 364 -0.34 28.13 20.46
CA ASP A 364 -1.09 29.16 19.73
C ASP A 364 -1.30 28.83 18.24
N LEU A 365 -0.66 27.78 17.73
CA LEU A 365 -0.93 27.27 16.39
C LEU A 365 -2.22 26.45 16.39
N VAL A 366 -3.25 26.97 15.73
CA VAL A 366 -4.54 26.26 15.51
C VAL A 366 -4.85 26.27 14.03
N SER A 367 -5.22 25.12 13.47
CA SER A 367 -5.56 25.00 12.04
C SER A 367 -6.79 24.15 11.85
N ASP A 368 -7.83 24.74 11.22
CA ASP A 368 -9.01 24.05 10.71
C ASP A 368 -8.92 23.97 9.19
N ASN A 369 -8.61 22.80 8.65
CA ASN A 369 -8.49 22.58 7.21
C ASN A 369 -9.66 21.76 6.68
N LYS A 370 -10.43 22.37 5.75
CA LYS A 370 -11.50 21.70 5.01
C LYS A 370 -11.06 21.46 3.56
N THR A 371 -10.95 20.21 3.17
CA THR A 371 -10.56 19.81 1.81
C THR A 371 -11.73 19.16 1.08
N ASN A 372 -11.96 19.58 -0.17
CA ASN A 372 -12.91 18.99 -1.09
C ASN A 372 -12.18 18.64 -2.39
N GLN A 373 -12.33 17.41 -2.87
CA GLN A 373 -11.66 16.93 -4.08
C GLN A 373 -12.66 16.19 -4.95
N VAL A 374 -12.57 16.41 -6.26
CA VAL A 374 -13.36 15.71 -7.26
C VAL A 374 -12.42 15.30 -8.39
N PHE A 375 -12.36 14.00 -8.66
CA PHE A 375 -11.63 13.45 -9.79
C PHE A 375 -12.61 12.77 -10.76
N THR A 376 -12.41 12.99 -12.05
CA THR A 376 -13.14 12.28 -13.10
C THR A 376 -12.22 12.00 -14.26
N SER A 377 -12.26 10.79 -14.79
CA SER A 377 -11.52 10.43 -16.01
C SER A 377 -12.35 9.55 -16.92
N ALA A 378 -12.06 9.67 -18.21
CA ALA A 378 -12.56 8.76 -19.24
C ALA A 378 -11.41 8.37 -20.14
N ASP A 379 -11.23 7.09 -20.37
CA ASP A 379 -10.20 6.56 -21.22
C ASP A 379 -10.70 5.35 -22.03
N TYR A 380 -10.08 5.17 -23.20
CA TYR A 380 -10.30 4.01 -24.03
C TYR A 380 -8.98 3.31 -24.32
N ARG A 381 -8.98 1.99 -24.05
CA ARG A 381 -7.87 1.09 -24.36
C ARG A 381 -8.21 0.27 -25.60
N TRP A 382 -7.46 0.50 -26.69
CA TRP A 382 -7.56 -0.25 -27.95
C TRP A 382 -6.58 -1.41 -27.95
N PHE A 383 -7.05 -2.59 -28.29
CA PHE A 383 -6.24 -3.75 -28.65
C PHE A 383 -6.08 -3.78 -30.18
N LEU A 384 -5.15 -2.97 -30.69
CA LEU A 384 -4.96 -2.78 -32.15
C LEU A 384 -4.40 -4.03 -32.83
N SER A 385 -3.61 -4.82 -32.07
CA SER A 385 -3.16 -6.16 -32.44
C SER A 385 -2.83 -6.95 -31.17
N GLU A 386 -2.51 -8.24 -31.30
CA GLU A 386 -2.02 -9.06 -30.17
C GLU A 386 -0.77 -8.47 -29.50
N ASN A 387 0.00 -7.71 -30.26
CA ASN A 387 1.29 -7.16 -29.81
C ASN A 387 1.26 -5.65 -29.52
N PHE A 388 0.20 -4.94 -29.89
CA PHE A 388 0.15 -3.49 -29.74
C PHE A 388 -1.16 -3.04 -29.09
N THR A 389 -1.01 -2.36 -27.95
CA THR A 389 -2.10 -1.77 -27.19
C THR A 389 -1.87 -0.28 -27.04
N LEU A 390 -2.90 0.53 -27.30
CA LEU A 390 -2.92 1.97 -27.12
C LEU A 390 -4.01 2.33 -26.11
N GLN A 391 -3.72 3.20 -25.16
CA GLN A 391 -4.70 3.77 -24.24
C GLN A 391 -4.60 5.29 -24.28
N SER A 392 -5.72 5.96 -24.53
CA SER A 392 -5.78 7.42 -24.50
C SER A 392 -7.00 7.86 -23.68
N GLY A 393 -6.87 9.01 -23.04
CA GLY A 393 -7.93 9.50 -22.19
C GLY A 393 -7.73 10.94 -21.76
N ILE A 394 -8.75 11.41 -21.05
CA ILE A 394 -8.78 12.72 -20.41
C ILE A 394 -9.07 12.55 -18.94
N SER A 395 -8.56 13.45 -18.10
CA SER A 395 -8.85 13.49 -16.67
C SER A 395 -9.04 14.92 -16.20
N HIS A 396 -9.92 15.08 -15.24
CA HIS A 396 -10.16 16.31 -14.53
C HIS A 396 -9.96 16.06 -13.03
N ASP A 397 -9.08 16.83 -12.40
CA ASP A 397 -8.74 16.75 -10.97
C ASP A 397 -8.95 18.14 -10.36
N TYR A 398 -10.02 18.29 -9.60
CA TYR A 398 -10.34 19.50 -8.87
C TYR A 398 -10.07 19.32 -7.38
N GLN A 399 -9.26 20.22 -6.81
CA GLN A 399 -8.92 20.23 -5.39
C GLN A 399 -9.16 21.63 -4.82
N ARG A 400 -9.83 21.68 -3.67
CA ARG A 400 -10.07 22.93 -2.93
C ARG A 400 -9.73 22.69 -1.46
N SER A 401 -8.90 23.56 -0.90
CA SER A 401 -8.56 23.57 0.54
C SER A 401 -8.86 24.94 1.12
N ARG A 402 -9.63 24.95 2.21
CA ARG A 402 -9.87 26.16 3.02
C ARG A 402 -9.17 25.98 4.36
N PHE A 403 -8.32 26.93 4.68
CA PHE A 403 -7.57 27.02 5.92
C PHE A 403 -8.15 28.17 6.76
N ASN A 404 -8.60 27.84 7.96
CA ASN A 404 -9.02 28.79 8.97
C ASN A 404 -8.09 28.62 10.16
N ASP A 405 -7.04 29.43 10.21
CA ASP A 405 -5.89 29.21 11.04
C ASP A 405 -5.63 30.38 11.98
N SER A 406 -5.18 30.08 13.20
CA SER A 406 -4.41 30.97 14.06
C SER A 406 -2.94 30.57 13.98
N ILE A 407 -2.07 31.43 13.50
CA ILE A 407 -0.67 31.13 13.21
C ILE A 407 0.21 32.07 14.06
N PRO A 408 1.25 31.54 14.75
CA PRO A 408 2.22 32.38 15.44
C PRO A 408 2.84 33.41 14.50
N VAL A 409 2.94 34.65 14.95
CA VAL A 409 3.67 35.70 14.21
C VAL A 409 5.14 35.32 14.10
N TYR A 410 5.68 34.73 15.16
CA TYR A 410 7.05 34.25 15.23
C TYR A 410 7.06 32.73 15.35
N TYR A 411 7.60 32.01 14.37
CA TYR A 411 7.56 30.55 14.29
C TYR A 411 8.14 29.81 15.51
N TYR A 412 8.98 30.49 16.31
CA TYR A 412 9.59 29.93 17.51
C TYR A 412 8.83 30.26 18.81
N ALA A 413 7.83 31.16 18.76
CA ALA A 413 7.02 31.56 19.91
C ALA A 413 5.66 30.87 19.84
N LEU A 414 5.55 29.66 20.40
CA LEU A 414 4.39 28.79 20.30
C LEU A 414 3.52 28.76 21.57
N SER A 415 3.90 29.54 22.64
CA SER A 415 3.07 29.66 23.84
C SER A 415 1.70 30.24 23.51
N PRO A 416 0.61 29.83 24.17
CA PRO A 416 -0.73 30.38 23.95
C PRO A 416 -0.86 31.89 24.14
N GLU A 417 0.07 32.51 24.88
CA GLU A 417 0.13 33.95 25.10
C GLU A 417 0.95 34.70 24.03
N SER A 418 1.58 33.98 23.11
CA SER A 418 2.42 34.56 22.07
C SER A 418 1.57 35.30 21.03
N PRO A 419 2.15 36.32 20.35
CA PRO A 419 1.45 37.01 19.28
C PRO A 419 1.10 36.04 18.12
N ASN A 420 -0.14 36.05 17.71
CA ASN A 420 -0.62 35.28 16.55
C ASN A 420 -1.45 36.14 15.61
N TYR A 421 -1.66 35.66 14.41
CA TYR A 421 -2.55 36.26 13.44
C TYR A 421 -3.54 35.23 12.91
N HIS A 422 -4.74 35.70 12.63
CA HIS A 422 -5.79 34.86 12.05
C HIS A 422 -5.73 34.92 10.54
N SER A 423 -5.85 33.73 9.88
CA SER A 423 -5.85 33.59 8.42
C SER A 423 -7.00 32.70 7.96
N ASP A 424 -7.92 33.25 7.18
CA ASP A 424 -8.96 32.47 6.48
C ASP A 424 -8.66 32.52 4.96
N THR A 425 -8.10 31.46 4.44
CA THR A 425 -7.61 31.38 3.06
C THR A 425 -8.20 30.17 2.37
N THR A 426 -8.70 30.36 1.14
CA THR A 426 -9.16 29.28 0.28
C THR A 426 -8.27 29.23 -0.95
N VAL A 427 -7.71 28.04 -1.21
CA VAL A 427 -6.93 27.74 -2.42
C VAL A 427 -7.55 26.60 -3.19
N PHE A 428 -7.41 26.64 -4.49
CA PHE A 428 -7.93 25.57 -5.35
C PHE A 428 -6.99 25.31 -6.52
N ASN A 429 -7.03 24.08 -7.02
CA ASN A 429 -6.36 23.67 -8.24
C ASN A 429 -7.35 22.93 -9.13
N ASN A 430 -7.36 23.24 -10.41
CA ASN A 430 -8.29 22.71 -11.39
C ASN A 430 -7.49 22.17 -12.58
N ILE A 431 -7.12 20.90 -12.54
CA ILE A 431 -6.21 20.27 -13.50
C ILE A 431 -7.04 19.51 -14.53
N LEU A 432 -7.02 19.97 -15.77
CA LEU A 432 -7.55 19.23 -16.93
C LEU A 432 -6.37 18.69 -17.74
N GLU A 433 -6.30 17.39 -17.97
CA GLU A 433 -5.22 16.75 -18.69
C GLU A 433 -5.71 15.78 -19.75
N ALA A 434 -4.93 15.65 -20.83
CA ALA A 434 -5.09 14.61 -21.84
C ALA A 434 -3.81 13.78 -21.92
N TYR A 435 -3.97 12.49 -22.21
CA TYR A 435 -2.83 11.58 -22.34
C TYR A 435 -3.02 10.54 -23.44
N SER A 436 -1.89 10.01 -23.87
CA SER A 436 -1.81 8.82 -24.71
C SER A 436 -0.63 7.97 -24.27
N TYR A 437 -0.85 6.66 -24.15
CA TYR A 437 0.14 5.69 -23.69
C TYR A 437 0.02 4.41 -24.52
N PHE A 438 1.15 3.88 -25.02
CA PHE A 438 1.15 2.63 -25.73
C PHE A 438 2.09 1.59 -25.12
N ASN A 439 1.78 0.34 -25.36
CA ASN A 439 2.61 -0.81 -25.06
C ASN A 439 2.73 -1.68 -26.33
N TRP A 440 3.96 -1.92 -26.76
CA TRP A 440 4.28 -2.67 -27.97
C TRP A 440 5.22 -3.84 -27.65
N ASN A 441 4.71 -5.07 -27.77
CA ASN A 441 5.53 -6.27 -27.75
C ASN A 441 6.15 -6.46 -29.14
N MET A 442 7.33 -5.85 -29.38
CA MET A 442 8.02 -5.90 -30.67
C MET A 442 8.33 -7.34 -31.08
N ASN A 443 8.67 -8.17 -30.11
CA ASN A 443 8.87 -9.62 -30.25
C ASN A 443 8.92 -10.26 -28.85
N ASN A 444 9.23 -11.57 -28.79
CA ASN A 444 9.30 -12.31 -27.52
C ASN A 444 10.36 -11.79 -26.52
N LYS A 445 11.33 -10.99 -26.98
CA LYS A 445 12.42 -10.44 -26.16
C LYS A 445 12.25 -8.97 -25.80
N TRP A 446 11.64 -8.17 -26.67
CA TRP A 446 11.59 -6.72 -26.53
C TRP A 446 10.17 -6.21 -26.36
N ILE A 447 9.97 -5.38 -25.34
CA ILE A 447 8.72 -4.65 -25.11
C ILE A 447 9.06 -3.18 -24.99
N LEU A 448 8.37 -2.36 -25.77
CA LEU A 448 8.48 -0.91 -25.74
C LEU A 448 7.20 -0.32 -25.16
N SER A 449 7.34 0.65 -24.27
CA SER A 449 6.23 1.51 -23.86
C SER A 449 6.62 2.96 -24.00
N SER A 450 5.67 3.80 -24.33
CA SER A 450 5.86 5.25 -24.30
C SER A 450 4.54 5.94 -24.00
N GLY A 451 4.62 7.09 -23.37
CA GLY A 451 3.46 7.91 -23.06
C GLY A 451 3.79 9.39 -23.07
N MET A 452 2.76 10.16 -23.33
CA MET A 452 2.73 11.61 -23.19
C MET A 452 1.47 12.03 -22.46
N ARG A 453 1.59 13.04 -21.59
CA ARG A 453 0.49 13.65 -20.86
C ARG A 453 0.73 15.14 -20.72
N SER A 454 -0.25 15.94 -21.06
CA SER A 454 -0.18 17.39 -20.91
C SER A 454 -1.43 17.93 -20.23
N ASN A 455 -1.29 19.04 -19.51
CA ASN A 455 -2.46 19.79 -19.10
C ASN A 455 -3.04 20.57 -20.29
N ILE A 456 -4.33 20.85 -20.19
CA ILE A 456 -5.04 21.85 -20.98
C ILE A 456 -5.20 23.03 -20.01
N PRO A 457 -4.41 24.12 -20.19
CA PRO A 457 -4.35 25.19 -19.19
C PRO A 457 -5.74 25.78 -18.91
N VAL A 458 -6.09 25.87 -17.64
CA VAL A 458 -7.33 26.47 -17.13
C VAL A 458 -6.94 27.50 -16.07
N ASN A 459 -7.59 28.66 -16.03
CA ASN A 459 -7.35 29.68 -15.00
C ASN A 459 -5.86 30.10 -14.87
N ASP A 460 -5.25 30.56 -15.95
CA ASP A 460 -3.85 31.07 -16.01
C ASP A 460 -2.76 30.06 -15.62
N GLN A 461 -3.06 28.77 -15.63
CA GLN A 461 -2.07 27.72 -15.40
C GLN A 461 -1.01 27.69 -16.50
N SER A 462 0.25 27.46 -16.10
CA SER A 462 1.33 27.21 -17.06
C SER A 462 1.11 25.88 -17.78
N PHE A 463 1.40 25.87 -19.07
CA PHE A 463 1.43 24.63 -19.85
C PHE A 463 2.58 23.74 -19.41
N TYR A 464 2.32 22.43 -19.26
CA TYR A 464 3.36 21.44 -19.10
C TYR A 464 3.11 20.18 -19.93
N LEU A 465 4.20 19.52 -20.28
CA LEU A 465 4.20 18.24 -20.98
C LEU A 465 5.08 17.24 -20.23
N SER A 466 4.48 16.15 -19.78
CA SER A 466 5.14 14.97 -19.26
C SER A 466 5.36 13.95 -20.37
N SER A 467 6.50 13.27 -20.37
CA SER A 467 6.85 12.26 -21.34
C SER A 467 7.58 11.10 -20.70
N GLN A 468 7.36 9.89 -21.20
CA GLN A 468 7.96 8.67 -20.69
C GLN A 468 8.33 7.72 -21.82
N LEU A 469 9.46 7.04 -21.65
CA LEU A 469 9.89 5.92 -22.47
C LEU A 469 10.33 4.76 -21.57
N GLY A 470 9.91 3.54 -21.89
CA GLY A 470 10.31 2.31 -21.21
C GLY A 470 10.66 1.23 -22.23
N LEU A 471 11.79 0.57 -22.04
CA LEU A 471 12.26 -0.53 -22.87
C LEU A 471 12.59 -1.73 -21.99
N LYS A 472 11.83 -2.82 -22.13
CA LYS A 472 12.07 -4.07 -21.41
C LYS A 472 12.71 -5.09 -22.36
N TYR A 473 13.87 -5.60 -21.95
CA TYR A 473 14.58 -6.68 -22.65
C TYR A 473 14.52 -7.96 -21.82
N ARG A 474 13.98 -9.01 -22.40
CA ARG A 474 13.96 -10.36 -21.84
C ARG A 474 15.12 -11.16 -22.39
N MET A 475 16.17 -11.32 -21.57
CA MET A 475 17.34 -12.11 -21.96
C MET A 475 16.94 -13.58 -22.14
N ASN A 476 16.17 -14.10 -21.20
CA ASN A 476 15.58 -15.45 -21.20
C ASN A 476 14.30 -15.46 -20.34
N LYS A 477 13.71 -16.65 -20.11
CA LYS A 477 12.50 -16.80 -19.29
C LYS A 477 12.66 -16.39 -17.81
N ASN A 478 13.89 -16.31 -17.33
CA ASN A 478 14.20 -16.04 -15.91
C ASN A 478 14.78 -14.65 -15.69
N GLN A 479 15.25 -13.96 -16.74
CA GLN A 479 16.02 -12.73 -16.62
C GLN A 479 15.48 -11.64 -17.53
N SER A 480 15.34 -10.44 -16.99
CA SER A 480 14.98 -9.27 -17.78
C SER A 480 15.66 -8.00 -17.28
N PHE A 481 15.83 -7.07 -18.19
CA PHE A 481 16.25 -5.69 -17.95
C PHE A 481 15.11 -4.75 -18.31
N LEU A 482 14.94 -3.69 -17.53
CA LEU A 482 14.02 -2.60 -17.79
C LEU A 482 14.78 -1.29 -17.74
N LEU A 483 14.93 -0.62 -18.88
CA LEU A 483 15.41 0.75 -18.96
C LEU A 483 14.20 1.66 -19.08
N SER A 484 14.10 2.67 -18.23
CA SER A 484 13.01 3.64 -18.26
C SER A 484 13.50 5.04 -17.97
N GLY A 485 12.85 6.04 -18.54
CA GLY A 485 13.14 7.44 -18.29
C GLY A 485 12.01 8.35 -18.69
N GLY A 486 11.99 9.56 -18.11
CA GLY A 486 10.93 10.52 -18.42
C GLY A 486 11.06 11.85 -17.70
N LYS A 487 10.20 12.77 -18.12
CA LYS A 487 9.92 14.05 -17.48
C LYS A 487 8.50 14.04 -16.93
N TYR A 488 8.33 14.44 -15.68
CA TYR A 488 7.07 14.34 -14.94
C TYR A 488 6.73 15.64 -14.25
N HIS A 489 5.43 15.85 -14.04
CA HIS A 489 4.92 17.01 -13.33
C HIS A 489 3.88 16.58 -12.28
N ASN A 490 3.87 17.27 -11.14
CA ASN A 490 2.80 17.20 -10.14
C ASN A 490 2.67 18.53 -9.43
N TYR A 491 1.50 18.77 -8.85
CA TYR A 491 1.31 19.88 -7.93
C TYR A 491 1.57 19.44 -6.49
N SER A 492 2.23 20.31 -5.71
CA SER A 492 2.37 20.15 -4.27
C SER A 492 1.02 20.15 -3.57
N THR A 493 0.95 19.57 -2.38
CA THR A 493 -0.26 19.66 -1.53
C THR A 493 -0.12 20.85 -0.60
N PRO A 494 -1.06 21.81 -0.63
CA PRO A 494 -1.01 22.96 0.26
C PRO A 494 -1.15 22.55 1.73
N ASN A 495 -0.49 23.28 2.60
CA ASN A 495 -0.55 23.11 4.04
C ASN A 495 -0.75 24.48 4.74
N PHE A 496 -0.75 24.51 6.07
CA PHE A 496 -0.99 25.75 6.82
C PHE A 496 0.14 26.80 6.68
N TYR A 497 1.35 26.41 6.26
CA TYR A 497 2.46 27.34 5.95
C TYR A 497 2.43 27.77 4.48
N VAL A 498 2.31 26.80 3.56
CA VAL A 498 2.30 27.03 2.12
C VAL A 498 0.89 26.80 1.61
N LYS A 499 0.13 27.89 1.54
CA LYS A 499 -1.27 27.89 1.11
C LYS A 499 -1.38 28.08 -0.41
N GLU A 500 -0.63 27.26 -1.18
CA GLU A 500 -0.66 27.28 -2.65
C GLU A 500 -0.33 25.91 -3.24
N PHE A 501 -0.77 25.70 -4.48
CA PHE A 501 -0.40 24.55 -5.29
C PHE A 501 0.76 24.91 -6.21
N THR A 502 1.95 24.47 -5.90
CA THR A 502 3.17 24.72 -6.70
C THR A 502 3.39 23.61 -7.71
N LEU A 503 3.64 23.96 -8.98
CA LEU A 503 3.96 22.97 -10.01
C LEU A 503 5.41 22.48 -9.85
N LEU A 504 5.57 21.20 -9.58
CA LEU A 504 6.84 20.51 -9.39
C LEU A 504 7.21 19.75 -10.65
N THR A 505 8.50 19.66 -10.94
CA THR A 505 9.02 18.92 -12.12
C THR A 505 10.06 17.89 -11.69
N SER A 506 10.05 16.72 -12.32
CA SER A 506 11.04 15.67 -12.09
C SER A 506 11.55 15.09 -13.41
N TYR A 507 12.85 14.85 -13.48
CA TYR A 507 13.53 14.10 -14.54
C TYR A 507 14.08 12.81 -13.92
N GLN A 508 13.82 11.69 -14.56
CA GLN A 508 14.18 10.39 -14.00
C GLN A 508 14.71 9.46 -15.07
N VAL A 509 15.69 8.66 -14.71
CA VAL A 509 16.15 7.50 -15.48
C VAL A 509 16.43 6.36 -14.51
N ALA A 510 16.06 5.13 -14.89
CA ALA A 510 16.31 3.93 -14.11
C ALA A 510 16.60 2.74 -15.00
N LEU A 511 17.53 1.90 -14.56
CA LEU A 511 17.83 0.58 -15.12
C LEU A 511 17.57 -0.45 -14.03
N ASP A 512 16.58 -1.30 -14.23
CA ASP A 512 16.20 -2.35 -13.31
C ASP A 512 16.54 -3.73 -13.94
N TYR A 513 17.16 -4.61 -13.18
CA TYR A 513 17.42 -6.01 -13.52
C TYR A 513 16.58 -6.91 -12.64
N SER A 514 15.99 -7.95 -13.22
CA SER A 514 15.26 -8.98 -12.47
C SER A 514 15.70 -10.38 -12.90
N PHE A 515 15.86 -11.24 -11.90
CA PHE A 515 16.12 -12.66 -12.04
C PHE A 515 15.16 -13.44 -11.15
N GLU A 516 14.45 -14.39 -11.73
CA GLU A 516 13.55 -15.30 -11.01
C GLU A 516 13.82 -16.74 -11.46
N TYR A 517 14.18 -17.60 -10.52
CA TYR A 517 14.38 -19.02 -10.80
C TYR A 517 13.98 -19.87 -9.61
N LYS A 518 12.99 -20.74 -9.79
CA LYS A 518 12.44 -21.62 -8.73
C LYS A 518 11.99 -20.80 -7.50
N LYS A 519 12.77 -20.90 -6.42
CA LYS A 519 12.51 -20.27 -5.11
C LYS A 519 13.42 -19.07 -4.83
N THR A 520 14.12 -18.59 -5.85
CA THR A 520 15.05 -17.46 -5.78
C THR A 520 14.55 -16.31 -6.62
N SER A 521 14.46 -15.13 -6.04
CA SER A 521 14.24 -13.86 -6.73
C SER A 521 15.38 -12.90 -6.39
N LEU A 522 15.94 -12.26 -7.41
CA LEU A 522 16.96 -11.23 -7.27
C LEU A 522 16.55 -10.04 -8.15
N THR A 523 16.52 -8.86 -7.58
CA THR A 523 16.41 -7.62 -8.36
C THR A 523 17.53 -6.66 -7.99
N ALA A 524 18.04 -5.94 -8.99
CA ALA A 524 19.03 -4.88 -8.80
C ALA A 524 18.59 -3.67 -9.63
N ALA A 525 18.83 -2.46 -9.13
CA ALA A 525 18.52 -1.25 -9.88
C ALA A 525 19.59 -0.19 -9.69
N ALA A 526 19.77 0.64 -10.72
CA ALA A 526 20.49 1.91 -10.62
C ALA A 526 19.60 3.01 -11.19
N TYR A 527 19.56 4.16 -10.53
CA TYR A 527 18.67 5.25 -10.93
C TYR A 527 19.28 6.62 -10.65
N TYR A 528 18.81 7.58 -11.41
CA TYR A 528 19.07 9.01 -11.19
C TYR A 528 17.76 9.79 -11.28
N LYS A 529 17.57 10.72 -10.35
CA LYS A 529 16.45 11.67 -10.31
C LYS A 529 16.95 13.09 -10.10
N SER A 530 16.31 14.05 -10.77
CA SER A 530 16.46 15.49 -10.51
C SER A 530 15.06 16.07 -10.35
N GLU A 531 14.76 16.56 -9.16
CA GLU A 531 13.43 17.02 -8.73
C GLU A 531 13.51 18.52 -8.45
N LYS A 532 12.74 19.31 -9.20
CA LYS A 532 12.72 20.78 -9.15
C LYS A 532 11.38 21.28 -8.63
N GLY A 533 11.41 22.47 -8.07
CA GLY A 533 10.27 23.18 -7.51
C GLY A 533 10.48 23.50 -6.05
N ASP A 534 9.69 24.42 -5.54
CA ASP A 534 9.77 24.84 -4.14
C ASP A 534 9.37 23.69 -3.23
N GLN A 535 10.34 23.20 -2.47
CA GLN A 535 10.14 22.26 -1.38
C GLN A 535 10.58 22.92 -0.09
N ILE A 536 9.78 22.78 0.95
CA ILE A 536 10.16 23.28 2.28
C ILE A 536 10.78 22.13 3.07
N ILE A 537 12.07 22.25 3.37
CA ILE A 537 12.71 21.36 4.35
C ILE A 537 12.41 21.94 5.75
N ASN A 538 11.81 21.11 6.60
CA ASN A 538 11.51 21.45 7.99
C ASN A 538 10.85 22.82 8.15
N SER A 539 9.99 23.21 7.19
CA SER A 539 9.27 24.49 7.16
C SER A 539 10.12 25.76 7.05
N PHE A 540 11.45 25.66 6.87
CA PHE A 540 12.35 26.83 6.93
C PHE A 540 13.16 27.09 5.66
N PHE A 541 13.37 26.07 4.81
CA PHE A 541 14.22 26.22 3.62
C PHE A 541 13.49 25.80 2.36
N HIS A 542 13.62 26.61 1.30
CA HIS A 542 13.19 26.24 -0.04
C HIS A 542 14.30 25.53 -0.78
N ILE A 543 13.99 24.42 -1.43
CA ILE A 543 14.91 23.66 -2.26
C ILE A 543 14.66 24.01 -3.73
N ASP A 544 15.67 24.52 -4.43
CA ASP A 544 15.60 24.78 -5.87
C ASP A 544 15.62 23.48 -6.68
N ASN A 545 16.47 22.52 -6.26
CA ASN A 545 16.63 21.23 -6.91
C ASN A 545 17.15 20.17 -5.94
N GLN A 546 16.60 18.96 -6.02
CA GLN A 546 17.11 17.78 -5.33
C GLN A 546 17.58 16.76 -6.36
N ARG A 547 18.83 16.33 -6.27
CA ARG A 547 19.39 15.27 -7.11
C ARG A 547 19.64 14.03 -6.28
N THR A 548 19.16 12.88 -6.76
CA THR A 548 19.33 11.60 -6.08
C THR A 548 19.89 10.58 -7.06
N PHE A 549 21.05 10.02 -6.76
CA PHE A 549 21.56 8.81 -7.39
C PHE A 549 21.44 7.64 -6.43
N GLY A 550 20.99 6.48 -6.90
CA GLY A 550 20.85 5.32 -6.02
C GLY A 550 21.13 4.01 -6.72
N ILE A 551 21.52 3.04 -5.89
CA ILE A 551 21.72 1.63 -6.26
C ILE A 551 20.92 0.79 -5.28
N GLU A 552 20.18 -0.19 -5.80
CA GLU A 552 19.30 -1.07 -5.04
C GLU A 552 19.64 -2.53 -5.28
N LEU A 553 19.51 -3.35 -4.24
CA LEU A 553 19.61 -4.79 -4.30
C LEU A 553 18.49 -5.42 -3.46
N PHE A 554 17.75 -6.34 -4.05
CA PHE A 554 16.77 -7.17 -3.36
C PHE A 554 17.03 -8.64 -3.66
N TYR A 555 17.09 -9.45 -2.62
CA TYR A 555 17.26 -10.88 -2.72
C TYR A 555 16.23 -11.59 -1.85
N GLU A 556 15.51 -12.52 -2.44
CA GLU A 556 14.55 -13.38 -1.76
C GLU A 556 14.86 -14.83 -2.07
N GLN A 557 14.94 -15.66 -1.03
CA GLN A 557 15.20 -17.10 -1.15
C GLN A 557 14.29 -17.87 -0.20
N SER A 558 13.48 -18.78 -0.76
CA SER A 558 12.84 -19.83 0.04
C SER A 558 13.74 -21.07 0.07
N PHE A 559 14.07 -21.53 1.25
CA PHE A 559 14.92 -22.71 1.46
C PHE A 559 14.23 -23.68 2.40
N ARG A 560 14.46 -25.01 2.17
CA ARG A 560 13.65 -26.05 2.78
C ARG A 560 12.15 -25.81 2.53
N LYS A 561 11.27 -26.40 3.34
CA LYS A 561 9.81 -26.33 3.11
C LYS A 561 9.19 -25.07 3.74
N TYR A 562 9.78 -24.53 4.79
CA TYR A 562 9.14 -23.56 5.69
C TYR A 562 9.92 -22.28 5.91
N PHE A 563 11.11 -22.14 5.34
CA PHE A 563 11.97 -20.98 5.57
C PHE A 563 12.01 -20.06 4.35
N LYS A 564 11.91 -18.76 4.61
CA LYS A 564 12.07 -17.70 3.62
C LYS A 564 13.02 -16.65 4.18
N PHE A 565 14.02 -16.28 3.42
CA PHE A 565 14.95 -15.19 3.71
C PHE A 565 14.74 -14.07 2.72
N ILE A 566 14.71 -12.83 3.21
CA ILE A 566 14.65 -11.62 2.40
C ILE A 566 15.81 -10.72 2.83
N PHE A 567 16.52 -10.19 1.87
CA PHE A 567 17.54 -9.16 2.04
C PHE A 567 17.29 -8.04 1.04
N SER A 568 17.30 -6.81 1.53
CA SER A 568 17.15 -5.60 0.76
C SER A 568 18.18 -4.59 1.21
N ASN A 569 18.86 -3.95 0.28
CA ASN A 569 19.79 -2.87 0.56
C ASN A 569 19.67 -1.77 -0.48
N SER A 570 19.78 -0.52 -0.05
CA SER A 570 19.81 0.65 -0.91
C SER A 570 20.98 1.53 -0.51
N PHE A 571 21.65 2.06 -1.53
CA PHE A 571 22.59 3.16 -1.43
C PHE A 571 21.93 4.40 -2.08
N LEU A 572 21.98 5.53 -1.41
CA LEU A 572 21.49 6.81 -1.92
C LEU A 572 22.55 7.88 -1.72
N ASN A 573 22.91 8.56 -2.78
CA ASN A 573 23.62 9.83 -2.71
C ASN A 573 22.63 10.93 -3.07
N GLN A 574 22.33 11.79 -2.10
CA GLN A 574 21.34 12.85 -2.22
C GLN A 574 21.99 14.22 -2.00
N ILE A 575 21.80 15.11 -2.97
CA ILE A 575 22.29 16.49 -2.95
C ILE A 575 21.10 17.42 -3.12
N VAL A 576 20.99 18.42 -2.25
CA VAL A 576 20.01 19.51 -2.36
C VAL A 576 20.73 20.79 -2.76
N GLU A 577 20.08 21.60 -3.59
CA GLU A 577 20.56 22.89 -4.06
C GLU A 577 19.63 23.99 -3.55
N ILE A 578 20.19 24.98 -2.87
CA ILE A 578 19.50 26.13 -2.30
C ILE A 578 20.31 27.37 -2.66
N ASN A 579 19.71 28.32 -3.37
CA ASN A 579 20.39 29.54 -3.81
C ASN A 579 21.73 29.26 -4.51
N LYS A 580 21.78 28.27 -5.40
CA LYS A 580 22.98 27.79 -6.13
C LYS A 580 24.05 27.12 -5.26
N SER A 581 23.89 27.05 -3.96
CA SER A 581 24.78 26.31 -3.04
C SER A 581 24.31 24.87 -2.92
N GLN A 582 25.23 23.92 -2.79
CA GLN A 582 24.94 22.49 -2.72
C GLN A 582 25.23 21.97 -1.32
N PHE A 583 24.29 21.17 -0.79
CA PHE A 583 24.36 20.55 0.51
C PHE A 583 23.97 19.08 0.41
N LYS A 584 24.29 18.29 1.41
CA LYS A 584 23.77 16.92 1.54
C LYS A 584 22.25 16.92 1.67
N GLY A 585 21.60 15.95 1.08
CA GLY A 585 20.19 15.70 1.36
C GLY A 585 19.97 15.04 2.72
N GLU A 586 18.80 15.18 3.27
CA GLU A 586 18.42 14.54 4.53
C GLU A 586 18.66 13.03 4.52
N LYS A 587 18.41 12.37 3.38
CA LYS A 587 18.50 10.92 3.14
C LYS A 587 19.73 10.53 2.33
N ASP A 588 20.89 11.16 2.58
CA ASP A 588 22.16 10.75 1.96
C ASP A 588 22.72 9.53 2.70
N TYR A 589 22.42 8.30 2.19
CA TYR A 589 22.71 7.06 2.88
C TYR A 589 23.69 6.18 2.11
N ASN A 590 24.77 5.75 2.75
CA ASN A 590 25.68 4.75 2.20
C ASN A 590 25.17 3.31 2.35
N TYR A 591 24.12 3.07 3.15
CA TYR A 591 23.38 1.80 3.24
C TYR A 591 21.99 2.04 3.82
N PHE A 592 21.03 1.21 3.42
CA PHE A 592 19.74 1.06 4.06
C PHE A 592 19.34 -0.42 3.97
N ILE A 593 19.71 -1.17 4.98
CA ILE A 593 19.55 -2.61 5.07
C ILE A 593 18.19 -2.93 5.69
N LYS A 594 17.46 -3.83 5.03
CA LYS A 594 16.22 -4.42 5.53
C LYS A 594 16.31 -5.91 5.27
N THR A 595 16.30 -6.72 6.33
CA THR A 595 16.38 -8.17 6.19
C THR A 595 15.34 -8.87 7.05
N SER A 596 14.88 -10.02 6.61
CA SER A 596 14.01 -10.85 7.41
C SER A 596 14.27 -12.32 7.22
N LEU A 597 14.07 -13.07 8.31
CA LEU A 597 14.02 -14.51 8.32
C LEU A 597 12.63 -14.94 8.78
N ASN A 598 11.92 -15.62 7.92
CA ASN A 598 10.58 -16.13 8.19
C ASN A 598 10.59 -17.67 8.23
N TYR A 599 10.10 -18.23 9.31
CA TYR A 599 9.71 -19.63 9.42
C TYR A 599 8.17 -19.68 9.41
N SER A 600 7.57 -20.35 8.44
CA SER A 600 6.12 -20.47 8.34
C SER A 600 5.70 -21.90 8.10
N ASN A 601 5.26 -22.57 9.17
CA ASN A 601 4.67 -23.90 9.10
C ASN A 601 3.19 -23.80 9.49
N PRO A 602 2.29 -23.94 8.52
CA PRO A 602 0.85 -23.78 8.77
C PRO A 602 0.27 -24.74 9.81
N LYS A 603 0.92 -25.89 10.05
CA LYS A 603 0.47 -26.86 11.05
C LYS A 603 0.85 -26.49 12.49
N THR A 604 1.88 -25.66 12.67
CA THR A 604 2.40 -25.31 13.99
C THR A 604 2.28 -23.81 14.25
N PHE A 605 3.21 -23.03 13.71
CA PHE A 605 3.25 -21.57 13.86
C PHE A 605 4.06 -20.92 12.76
N SER A 606 3.94 -19.59 12.64
CA SER A 606 4.83 -18.76 11.85
C SER A 606 5.60 -17.83 12.78
N LEU A 607 6.91 -17.75 12.58
CA LEU A 607 7.83 -16.88 13.30
C LEU A 607 8.59 -16.02 12.31
N THR A 608 8.60 -14.72 12.50
CA THR A 608 9.32 -13.77 11.67
C THR A 608 10.26 -12.94 12.52
N LEU A 609 11.52 -12.86 12.11
CA LEU A 609 12.53 -11.94 12.64
C LEU A 609 12.85 -10.94 11.55
N THR A 610 12.80 -9.63 11.86
CA THR A 610 13.22 -8.57 10.95
C THR A 610 14.33 -7.74 11.55
N TYR A 611 15.23 -7.25 10.69
CA TYR A 611 16.28 -6.30 11.05
C TYR A 611 16.28 -5.15 10.04
N LEU A 612 16.34 -3.94 10.56
CA LEU A 612 16.41 -2.70 9.79
C LEU A 612 17.57 -1.86 10.32
N ALA A 613 18.46 -1.44 9.41
CA ALA A 613 19.60 -0.59 9.74
C ALA A 613 19.88 0.43 8.65
N ARG A 614 20.17 1.66 9.05
CA ARG A 614 20.57 2.78 8.19
C ARG A 614 21.39 3.80 8.96
N PRO A 615 22.13 4.70 8.31
CA PRO A 615 22.63 5.91 8.95
C PRO A 615 21.47 6.77 9.50
N GLY A 616 21.76 7.64 10.43
CA GLY A 616 20.82 8.68 10.84
C GLY A 616 20.51 9.65 9.70
N ASN A 617 19.36 10.29 9.73
CA ASN A 617 19.04 11.41 8.84
C ASN A 617 19.98 12.59 9.12
N TYR A 618 20.27 13.38 8.08
CA TYR A 618 20.94 14.67 8.28
C TYR A 618 19.93 15.72 8.70
N TYR A 619 20.40 16.68 9.52
CA TYR A 619 19.59 17.82 9.96
C TYR A 619 20.44 19.09 10.05
N THR A 620 19.78 20.25 10.07
CA THR A 620 20.39 21.56 10.22
C THR A 620 20.32 21.99 11.69
N PRO A 621 21.45 22.10 12.41
CA PRO A 621 21.43 22.49 13.82
C PRO A 621 21.17 23.99 13.99
N VAL A 622 20.66 24.38 15.17
CA VAL A 622 20.69 25.76 15.67
C VAL A 622 22.12 26.08 16.11
N THR A 623 22.66 27.24 15.69
CA THR A 623 24.06 27.64 15.96
C THR A 623 24.18 28.89 16.76
N ILE A 624 23.20 29.78 16.69
CA ILE A 624 23.19 31.08 17.37
C ILE A 624 21.77 31.32 17.88
N THR A 625 21.66 31.99 19.02
CA THR A 625 20.38 32.44 19.57
C THR A 625 20.46 33.90 19.97
N ASN A 626 19.37 34.63 19.76
CA ASN A 626 19.23 36.00 20.19
C ASN A 626 17.97 36.09 21.06
N PHE A 627 18.04 36.73 22.22
CA PHE A 627 16.85 36.99 23.01
C PHE A 627 16.00 38.06 22.33
N ASP A 628 14.71 37.75 22.13
CA ASP A 628 13.74 38.68 21.54
C ASP A 628 12.89 39.30 22.65
N ASN A 629 13.12 40.58 22.93
CA ASN A 629 12.40 41.33 23.96
C ASN A 629 10.90 41.55 23.64
N GLN A 630 10.46 41.30 22.41
CA GLN A 630 9.05 41.46 22.05
C GLN A 630 8.22 40.22 22.39
N THR A 631 8.86 39.07 22.36
CA THR A 631 8.21 37.78 22.59
C THR A 631 8.59 37.12 23.90
N ASP A 632 9.63 37.65 24.59
CA ASP A 632 10.29 37.04 25.75
C ASP A 632 10.83 35.63 25.48
N PHE A 633 11.17 35.33 24.20
CA PHE A 633 11.76 34.07 23.77
C PHE A 633 13.13 34.27 23.12
N PHE A 634 13.95 33.21 23.14
CA PHE A 634 15.15 33.14 22.34
C PHE A 634 14.80 32.77 20.90
N GLN A 635 15.23 33.58 19.94
CA GLN A 635 15.11 33.32 18.51
C GLN A 635 16.22 32.39 18.05
N PRO A 636 15.93 31.16 17.57
CA PRO A 636 16.93 30.26 17.04
C PRO A 636 17.40 30.71 15.65
N GLN A 637 18.70 30.68 15.41
CA GLN A 637 19.27 30.82 14.07
C GLN A 637 19.89 29.50 13.63
N PHE A 638 19.38 28.95 12.55
CA PHE A 638 19.88 27.72 11.99
C PHE A 638 21.22 27.94 11.27
N SER A 639 22.05 26.91 11.25
CA SER A 639 23.29 26.88 10.50
C SER A 639 23.06 27.19 9.02
N ASN A 640 23.92 28.08 8.45
CA ASN A 640 23.97 28.30 7.02
C ASN A 640 24.48 27.08 6.24
N ASN A 641 25.17 26.15 6.90
CA ASN A 641 25.53 24.85 6.35
C ASN A 641 24.40 23.87 6.59
N ILE A 642 23.49 23.82 5.64
CA ILE A 642 22.27 23.00 5.67
C ILE A 642 22.63 21.52 5.79
N ASN A 643 21.90 20.77 6.64
CA ASN A 643 22.12 19.35 6.87
C ASN A 643 23.56 19.01 7.31
N SER A 644 24.16 19.88 8.13
CA SER A 644 25.55 19.73 8.59
C SER A 644 25.74 18.75 9.75
N SER A 645 24.67 18.38 10.41
CA SER A 645 24.66 17.40 11.51
C SER A 645 23.90 16.13 11.13
N GLN A 646 24.17 15.03 11.81
CA GLN A 646 23.57 13.73 11.51
C GLN A 646 23.19 13.03 12.82
N TYR A 647 21.98 12.46 12.87
CA TYR A 647 21.55 11.59 13.96
C TYR A 647 22.38 10.31 14.02
N ASN A 648 22.37 9.64 15.17
CA ASN A 648 22.98 8.32 15.33
C ASN A 648 22.35 7.30 14.37
N ALA A 649 23.11 6.25 14.05
CA ALA A 649 22.64 5.21 13.17
C ALA A 649 21.40 4.50 13.75
N TYR A 650 20.39 4.35 12.91
CA TYR A 650 19.14 3.65 13.21
C TYR A 650 19.34 2.14 13.15
N ASN A 651 18.94 1.43 14.21
CA ASN A 651 18.97 -0.03 14.29
C ASN A 651 17.71 -0.54 14.99
N ARG A 652 17.00 -1.48 14.35
CA ARG A 652 15.78 -2.05 14.91
C ARG A 652 15.66 -3.53 14.57
N ILE A 653 15.33 -4.33 15.56
CA ILE A 653 14.97 -5.74 15.41
C ILE A 653 13.55 -5.93 15.93
N ASP A 654 12.70 -6.57 15.10
CA ASP A 654 11.34 -6.93 15.49
C ASP A 654 11.15 -8.44 15.37
N ILE A 655 10.30 -9.00 16.22
CA ILE A 655 9.90 -10.40 16.17
C ILE A 655 8.37 -10.49 16.17
N SER A 656 7.84 -11.34 15.32
CA SER A 656 6.40 -11.63 15.30
C SER A 656 6.15 -13.14 15.26
N LEU A 657 5.13 -13.56 15.99
CA LEU A 657 4.68 -14.94 16.11
C LEU A 657 3.20 -14.99 15.75
N SER A 658 2.79 -15.96 14.95
CA SER A 658 1.39 -16.22 14.69
C SER A 658 1.10 -17.72 14.63
N ARG A 659 -0.12 -18.10 15.01
CA ARG A 659 -0.60 -19.47 14.90
C ARG A 659 -2.00 -19.48 14.30
N TYR A 660 -2.17 -20.35 13.31
CA TYR A 660 -3.42 -20.60 12.63
C TYR A 660 -4.05 -21.89 13.14
N PHE A 661 -5.31 -21.82 13.56
CA PHE A 661 -6.10 -22.97 13.95
C PHE A 661 -7.26 -23.09 12.97
N LYS A 662 -7.35 -24.22 12.27
CA LYS A 662 -8.43 -24.51 11.34
C LYS A 662 -9.44 -25.45 12.00
N PHE A 663 -10.69 -25.10 11.93
CA PHE A 663 -11.84 -25.92 12.22
C PHE A 663 -12.61 -26.15 10.91
N ASP A 664 -13.73 -26.86 10.92
CA ASP A 664 -14.45 -27.23 9.69
C ASP A 664 -14.70 -26.02 8.76
N LYS A 665 -15.56 -25.09 9.18
CA LYS A 665 -15.91 -23.87 8.41
C LYS A 665 -15.27 -22.61 8.99
N THR A 666 -14.57 -22.72 10.09
CA THR A 666 -13.99 -21.58 10.79
C THR A 666 -12.48 -21.68 10.90
N ALA A 667 -11.84 -20.53 11.08
CA ALA A 667 -10.42 -20.42 11.37
C ALA A 667 -10.20 -19.38 12.46
N LEU A 668 -9.18 -19.62 13.31
CA LEU A 668 -8.73 -18.68 14.30
C LEU A 668 -7.23 -18.41 14.08
N ILE A 669 -6.88 -17.15 13.95
CA ILE A 669 -5.49 -16.69 13.91
C ILE A 669 -5.21 -15.98 15.22
N VAL A 670 -4.18 -16.40 15.93
CA VAL A 670 -3.66 -15.68 17.10
C VAL A 670 -2.28 -15.17 16.74
N PHE A 671 -2.00 -13.91 17.04
CA PHE A 671 -0.72 -13.30 16.71
C PHE A 671 -0.20 -12.43 17.86
N ALA A 672 1.12 -12.34 17.95
CA ALA A 672 1.83 -11.45 18.85
C ALA A 672 3.08 -10.91 18.18
N SER A 673 3.45 -9.67 18.49
CA SER A 673 4.70 -9.06 18.06
C SER A 673 5.37 -8.29 19.17
N LEU A 674 6.70 -8.28 19.13
CA LEU A 674 7.56 -7.48 19.97
C LEU A 674 8.43 -6.64 19.04
N ASN A 675 8.15 -5.35 18.98
CA ASN A 675 8.87 -4.41 18.13
C ASN A 675 10.01 -3.79 18.91
N ASN A 676 11.13 -3.49 18.21
CA ASN A 676 12.35 -2.93 18.79
C ASN A 676 12.80 -3.71 20.02
N ILE A 677 13.05 -5.01 19.86
CA ILE A 677 13.30 -5.93 20.99
C ILE A 677 14.50 -5.53 21.84
N LEU A 678 15.51 -4.89 21.22
CA LEU A 678 16.71 -4.40 21.90
C LEU A 678 16.46 -3.09 22.67
N ASN A 679 15.30 -2.47 22.48
CA ASN A 679 14.94 -1.16 23.02
C ASN A 679 15.95 -0.07 22.63
N THR A 680 16.46 -0.14 21.39
CA THR A 680 17.41 0.83 20.85
C THR A 680 16.77 2.21 20.81
N LYS A 681 17.43 3.22 21.35
CA LYS A 681 17.03 4.62 21.26
C LYS A 681 17.47 5.17 19.91
N ASN A 682 16.62 5.03 18.91
CA ASN A 682 16.84 5.54 17.56
C ASN A 682 16.39 7.01 17.51
N GLU A 683 17.32 7.92 17.33
CA GLU A 683 17.06 9.36 17.28
C GLU A 683 16.19 9.73 16.09
N SER A 684 15.12 10.52 16.33
CA SER A 684 14.16 10.98 15.32
C SER A 684 14.16 12.48 15.13
N GLU A 685 14.42 13.25 16.21
CA GLU A 685 14.36 14.70 16.21
C GLU A 685 15.32 15.27 17.26
N VAL A 686 15.93 16.42 16.96
CA VAL A 686 16.71 17.21 17.93
C VAL A 686 15.80 18.20 18.62
N LEU A 687 15.83 18.22 19.94
CA LEU A 687 15.10 19.13 20.79
C LEU A 687 16.08 20.03 21.55
N TYR A 688 15.66 21.21 21.89
CA TYR A 688 16.47 22.23 22.53
C TYR A 688 15.78 22.69 23.83
N ASN A 689 16.57 23.09 24.83
CA ASN A 689 16.07 23.85 25.97
C ASN A 689 15.65 25.28 25.55
N SER A 690 15.04 26.03 26.45
CA SER A 690 14.42 27.33 26.16
C SER A 690 15.40 28.40 25.60
N ASP A 691 16.70 28.31 25.89
CA ASP A 691 17.74 29.23 25.41
C ASP A 691 18.67 28.61 24.35
N TYR A 692 18.36 27.38 23.90
CA TYR A 692 19.09 26.61 22.87
C TYR A 692 20.55 26.29 23.21
N THR A 693 20.94 26.34 24.49
CA THR A 693 22.30 26.01 24.95
C THR A 693 22.50 24.51 25.11
N GLU A 694 21.42 23.76 25.37
CA GLU A 694 21.45 22.31 25.54
C GLU A 694 20.57 21.63 24.51
N THR A 695 21.00 20.44 24.05
CA THR A 695 20.27 19.61 23.11
C THR A 695 19.97 18.26 23.72
N HIS A 696 18.79 17.73 23.43
CA HIS A 696 18.46 16.35 23.66
C HIS A 696 17.72 15.78 22.42
N PHE A 697 17.60 14.45 22.33
CA PHE A 697 17.03 13.82 21.16
C PHE A 697 15.75 13.08 21.51
N ASP A 698 14.72 13.29 20.71
CA ASP A 698 13.57 12.42 20.70
C ASP A 698 13.87 11.13 19.95
N ASN A 699 13.09 10.11 20.20
CA ASN A 699 13.33 8.79 19.63
C ASN A 699 12.11 8.29 18.85
N TYR A 700 12.38 7.53 17.80
CA TYR A 700 11.38 6.67 17.18
C TYR A 700 10.81 5.67 18.21
N GLN A 701 9.83 4.87 17.78
CA GLN A 701 9.16 3.92 18.64
C GLN A 701 10.14 3.04 19.43
N LEU A 702 10.09 3.14 20.75
CA LEU A 702 10.80 2.24 21.66
C LEU A 702 10.14 0.84 21.65
N ARG A 703 10.61 -0.08 22.52
CA ARG A 703 10.09 -1.44 22.55
C ARG A 703 8.62 -1.49 22.90
N THR A 704 7.81 -2.14 22.02
CA THR A 704 6.37 -2.30 22.21
C THR A 704 5.93 -3.74 22.01
N ILE A 705 4.93 -4.14 22.77
CA ILE A 705 4.24 -5.43 22.68
C ILE A 705 2.88 -5.18 22.02
N TYR A 706 2.52 -6.04 21.07
CA TYR A 706 1.22 -6.02 20.43
C TYR A 706 0.74 -7.46 20.20
N PHE A 707 -0.54 -7.74 20.47
CA PHE A 707 -1.14 -9.04 20.18
C PHE A 707 -2.64 -8.91 19.87
N GLY A 708 -3.16 -9.95 19.25
CA GLY A 708 -4.57 -10.00 18.88
C GLY A 708 -4.97 -11.34 18.32
N LEU A 709 -6.22 -11.41 17.91
CA LEU A 709 -6.82 -12.58 17.29
C LEU A 709 -7.78 -12.17 16.16
N VAL A 710 -7.86 -13.05 15.16
CA VAL A 710 -8.81 -12.95 14.07
C VAL A 710 -9.57 -14.26 13.97
N TRP A 711 -10.88 -14.21 14.08
CA TRP A 711 -11.76 -15.34 13.83
C TRP A 711 -12.46 -15.17 12.48
N GLN A 712 -12.46 -16.22 11.66
CA GLN A 712 -13.00 -16.22 10.32
C GLN A 712 -13.99 -17.37 10.14
N LEU A 713 -15.14 -17.09 9.55
CA LEU A 713 -16.15 -18.05 9.11
C LEU A 713 -16.32 -17.93 7.59
N ASN A 714 -16.19 -19.06 6.88
CA ASN A 714 -16.51 -19.17 5.45
C ASN A 714 -17.82 -19.96 5.28
N TYR A 715 -18.79 -19.44 4.48
CA TYR A 715 -20.14 -20.03 4.35
C TYR A 715 -20.73 -19.89 2.92
#